data_bd5f16a3218a08383ec96fce21a463b6
#
_entry.id   bd5f16a3218a08383ec96fce21a463b6
#
_cell.length_a   1.000
_cell.length_b   1.000
_cell.length_c   1.000
_cell.angle_alpha   90.00
_cell.angle_beta   90.00
_cell.angle_gamma   90.00
#
_symmetry.space_group_name_H-M   'P 1'
#
loop_
_entity.id
_entity.type
_entity.pdbx_description
1 polymer ?
#
loop_
_entity_poly.entity_id
_entity_poly.type
_entity_poly.pdbx_seq_one_letter_code
_entity_poly.pdbx_strand_id
1 'polypeptide(L)'
;MKKLFLFNILACLFALQGLAQDFTYQDENGTWGCQVDYSNKDEVSIISASGYGNEVVIPGVVKSGENEYKVTALGSGLFLNSTITKATLPESLKVLGEKAFYGCSDLQSVDLSFCEQIGQHAFSQCPKLRVSLGWLCPKLGSNAFDSTATLIVPLSAAAAYKYSPDWAVDLIDVNKDTWNTSALYREWKEYFNQITYENDIVKISTKALRDKSGIENVIGATEVSKVTGLKVTGTINSYDLFIIRTKMYSLHYLDLSDADIVTCDFPYYEGCHTLDNEISANSFRDLAELISLKLPKNATMICENAVRNCAKLCDVMLPEKLNQIGVKAFDGCCCLVAVSFPPNLNKIGFYAFGYCRSLRNVVFPCKLQNIVECAFRGCASLTEVRFPSSIQSVGENAFCSCPIKKVYTYTIEPIKISQDTFDSDTYSTAELWMPTQSYSNYYYNTQWGQFRNDNYHWFDEPYEYFYVNNDYTLDKGNSADGDKGRFDGTPDVDVNPGGGLIVEGEGDQGAGDVHLKGDGKNWASIIAHANMDAKRLYLDITVKANCWHFFCFPFDVKRSNISCKGSFVFRYYDGKVRADNGKGGWTNLPDTEEYLRAGKGYIFQTSMDATLSILIEKDKFGKLPGVTVSGSLEANASTNEQDASWNFVGNPFTSFFNVDENGFAAPITRWNGSTYEAVRPGDDDITLHPFEAFFVQCPADNDKIEFDAANRTTQIKSEKQAEVNKQKRRQSTLNPNRLMVNLTLGNGKDSDNTRVVFNPEKTARYEMECDAAKFESGTAAVQLYSIEAKAGKMAINERQAGSVRLGYTASKGGTYTISAMRMDQPVLLRDNVMNVTYDLSNGDYQFTSEAGTFDDRFMIMIDGSATGVADIARESGVNILPMQGGMNITGTEGQTVNVYAFSGAIVATRTSDGFLSLTKGVYVVEVGQMKAKVAVK
;
A
#
# COMPACT_ATOMS: atom_id res chain seq x y z
N MET A 1 -19.04 -12.74 36.31
CA MET A 1 -18.18 -13.20 37.42
C MET A 1 -18.32 -14.69 37.76
N LYS A 2 -19.49 -15.34 37.82
CA LYS A 2 -19.53 -16.79 38.14
C LYS A 2 -18.96 -17.74 37.05
N LYS A 3 -19.00 -17.40 35.76
CA LYS A 3 -18.40 -18.22 34.67
C LYS A 3 -16.89 -18.07 34.55
N LEU A 4 -16.33 -16.94 34.96
CA LEU A 4 -14.86 -16.72 34.95
C LEU A 4 -14.18 -17.44 36.14
N PHE A 5 -14.90 -17.62 37.27
CA PHE A 5 -14.37 -18.36 38.43
C PHE A 5 -14.39 -19.86 38.21
N LEU A 6 -15.29 -20.39 37.40
CA LEU A 6 -15.30 -21.82 37.05
C LEU A 6 -14.16 -22.19 36.08
N PHE A 7 -13.77 -21.30 35.18
CA PHE A 7 -12.65 -21.54 34.24
C PHE A 7 -11.29 -21.62 34.91
N ASN A 8 -11.06 -20.80 35.94
CA ASN A 8 -9.80 -20.86 36.73
C ASN A 8 -9.72 -22.07 37.68
N ILE A 9 -10.85 -22.64 38.10
CA ILE A 9 -10.87 -23.88 38.91
C ILE A 9 -10.64 -25.11 38.01
N LEU A 10 -11.11 -25.11 36.76
CA LEU A 10 -10.82 -26.21 35.82
C LEU A 10 -9.32 -26.27 35.45
N ALA A 11 -8.65 -25.15 35.26
CA ALA A 11 -7.21 -25.11 34.96
C ALA A 11 -6.34 -25.58 36.13
N CYS A 12 -6.77 -25.43 37.38
CA CYS A 12 -6.06 -25.94 38.55
C CYS A 12 -6.36 -27.42 38.88
N LEU A 13 -7.46 -27.98 38.38
CA LEU A 13 -7.82 -29.42 38.60
C LEU A 13 -7.08 -30.36 37.65
N PHE A 14 -6.49 -29.87 36.58
CA PHE A 14 -5.68 -30.67 35.65
C PHE A 14 -4.31 -31.12 36.18
N ALA A 15 -3.86 -30.65 37.35
CA ALA A 15 -2.50 -30.92 37.86
C ALA A 15 -2.38 -32.19 38.73
N LEU A 16 -3.46 -32.95 39.04
CA LEU A 16 -3.42 -33.97 40.08
C LEU A 16 -4.27 -35.23 39.90
N GLN A 17 -4.62 -35.62 38.68
CA GLN A 17 -5.18 -36.97 38.42
C GLN A 17 -4.69 -37.53 37.09
N GLY A 18 -4.21 -38.76 37.05
CA GLY A 18 -4.02 -39.52 35.82
C GLY A 18 -5.40 -39.64 35.13
N LEU A 19 -5.63 -38.75 34.16
CA LEU A 19 -6.89 -38.66 33.46
C LEU A 19 -7.07 -39.91 32.61
N ALA A 20 -8.17 -40.61 32.79
CA ALA A 20 -8.53 -41.73 31.94
C ALA A 20 -8.95 -41.15 30.56
N GLN A 21 -8.37 -41.71 29.49
CA GLN A 21 -8.83 -41.39 28.14
C GLN A 21 -10.24 -41.95 27.91
N ASP A 22 -11.08 -41.22 27.17
CA ASP A 22 -12.45 -41.65 26.86
C ASP A 22 -12.46 -42.66 25.71
N PHE A 23 -11.54 -42.45 24.73
CA PHE A 23 -11.37 -43.36 23.60
C PHE A 23 -9.97 -43.22 22.97
N THR A 24 -9.64 -44.22 22.12
CA THR A 24 -8.40 -44.18 21.33
C THR A 24 -8.75 -44.03 19.85
N TYR A 25 -8.03 -43.13 19.16
CA TYR A 25 -8.08 -42.98 17.72
C TYR A 25 -6.74 -43.35 17.10
N GLN A 26 -6.74 -44.03 15.96
CA GLN A 26 -5.52 -44.46 15.26
C GLN A 26 -5.63 -44.06 13.79
N ASP A 27 -4.54 -43.48 13.30
CA ASP A 27 -4.35 -43.12 11.87
C ASP A 27 -2.95 -43.56 11.40
N GLU A 28 -2.55 -43.15 10.22
CA GLU A 28 -1.23 -43.41 9.67
C GLU A 28 -0.07 -42.68 10.40
N ASN A 29 -0.38 -41.64 11.17
CA ASN A 29 0.58 -40.83 11.90
C ASN A 29 0.78 -41.26 13.35
N GLY A 30 -0.11 -42.11 13.91
CA GLY A 30 0.03 -42.56 15.27
C GLY A 30 -1.26 -43.06 15.90
N THR A 31 -1.14 -43.31 17.21
CA THR A 31 -2.26 -43.71 18.07
C THR A 31 -2.46 -42.67 19.15
N TRP A 32 -3.68 -42.11 19.22
CA TRP A 32 -4.04 -40.92 19.97
C TRP A 32 -5.07 -41.25 21.05
N GLY A 33 -4.72 -41.06 22.33
CA GLY A 33 -5.70 -41.16 23.40
C GLY A 33 -6.43 -39.84 23.58
N CYS A 34 -7.74 -39.89 23.42
CA CYS A 34 -8.61 -38.74 23.37
C CYS A 34 -9.48 -38.59 24.61
N GLN A 35 -9.67 -37.39 25.08
CA GLN A 35 -10.59 -37.03 26.15
C GLN A 35 -11.59 -35.98 25.63
N VAL A 36 -12.88 -36.27 25.76
CA VAL A 36 -13.96 -35.40 25.31
C VAL A 36 -14.06 -34.17 26.23
N ASP A 37 -14.25 -32.99 25.67
CA ASP A 37 -14.61 -31.79 26.43
C ASP A 37 -16.10 -31.85 26.78
N TYR A 38 -16.42 -32.19 28.02
CA TYR A 38 -17.84 -32.31 28.48
C TYR A 38 -18.58 -30.94 28.49
N SER A 39 -17.85 -29.83 28.33
CA SER A 39 -18.48 -28.50 28.18
C SER A 39 -18.81 -28.19 26.71
N ASN A 40 -18.09 -28.78 25.75
CA ASN A 40 -18.35 -28.76 24.32
C ASN A 40 -18.17 -30.16 23.73
N LYS A 41 -19.23 -30.91 23.60
CA LYS A 41 -19.22 -32.35 23.26
C LYS A 41 -18.67 -32.67 21.85
N ASP A 42 -18.41 -31.65 21.02
CA ASP A 42 -17.84 -31.82 19.69
C ASP A 42 -16.34 -31.59 19.68
N GLU A 43 -15.72 -31.30 20.84
CA GLU A 43 -14.29 -31.00 21.00
C GLU A 43 -13.59 -32.06 21.88
N VAL A 44 -12.32 -32.35 21.57
CA VAL A 44 -11.49 -33.24 22.36
C VAL A 44 -10.09 -32.70 22.62
N SER A 45 -9.50 -33.19 23.70
CA SER A 45 -8.07 -33.07 24.01
C SER A 45 -7.36 -34.37 23.68
N ILE A 46 -6.19 -34.31 23.03
CA ILE A 46 -5.28 -35.46 22.92
C ILE A 46 -4.42 -35.51 24.18
N ILE A 47 -4.54 -36.53 24.98
CA ILE A 47 -3.88 -36.68 26.30
C ILE A 47 -2.79 -37.74 26.32
N SER A 48 -2.74 -38.62 25.30
CA SER A 48 -1.64 -39.60 25.13
C SER A 48 -1.38 -39.81 23.64
N ALA A 49 -0.14 -40.13 23.28
CA ALA A 49 0.28 -40.41 21.92
C ALA A 49 1.32 -41.52 21.88
N SER A 50 1.23 -42.40 20.87
CA SER A 50 2.22 -43.48 20.63
C SER A 50 2.25 -43.87 19.16
N GLY A 51 3.32 -44.58 18.73
CA GLY A 51 3.44 -45.07 17.36
C GLY A 51 3.72 -43.99 16.29
N TYR A 52 4.04 -42.79 16.70
CA TYR A 52 4.44 -41.68 15.81
C TYR A 52 5.95 -41.71 15.49
N GLY A 53 6.33 -41.11 14.36
CA GLY A 53 7.73 -41.00 13.95
C GLY A 53 8.42 -39.73 14.47
N ASN A 54 9.61 -39.42 13.94
CA ASN A 54 10.35 -38.21 14.30
C ASN A 54 9.67 -36.92 13.76
N GLU A 55 8.87 -37.03 12.73
CA GLU A 55 7.93 -35.99 12.29
C GLU A 55 6.53 -36.43 12.70
N VAL A 56 5.87 -35.65 13.55
CA VAL A 56 4.55 -35.95 14.06
C VAL A 56 3.51 -35.02 13.41
N VAL A 57 2.43 -35.63 12.93
CA VAL A 57 1.25 -34.89 12.41
C VAL A 57 0.08 -35.19 13.31
N ILE A 58 -0.41 -34.15 13.99
CA ILE A 58 -1.53 -34.33 14.94
C ILE A 58 -2.84 -34.13 14.17
N PRO A 59 -3.79 -35.07 14.27
CA PRO A 59 -5.06 -34.98 13.54
C PRO A 59 -5.90 -33.78 14.00
N GLY A 60 -6.54 -33.09 13.07
CA GLY A 60 -7.48 -32.00 13.38
C GLY A 60 -8.86 -32.49 13.77
N VAL A 61 -9.22 -33.71 13.34
CA VAL A 61 -10.47 -34.39 13.64
C VAL A 61 -10.16 -35.84 13.98
N VAL A 62 -10.76 -36.34 15.02
CA VAL A 62 -10.68 -37.75 15.44
C VAL A 62 -12.09 -38.37 15.52
N LYS A 63 -12.18 -39.68 15.40
CA LYS A 63 -13.47 -40.36 15.32
C LYS A 63 -13.58 -41.42 16.41
N SER A 64 -14.80 -41.56 16.99
CA SER A 64 -15.16 -42.66 17.88
C SER A 64 -16.55 -43.18 17.47
N GLY A 65 -16.57 -44.34 16.82
CA GLY A 65 -17.77 -44.85 16.18
C GLY A 65 -18.25 -43.95 15.05
N GLU A 66 -19.48 -43.50 15.10
CA GLU A 66 -20.06 -42.54 14.12
C GLU A 66 -19.83 -41.07 14.46
N ASN A 67 -19.25 -40.78 15.64
CA ASN A 67 -19.04 -39.41 16.09
C ASN A 67 -17.66 -38.86 15.62
N GLU A 68 -17.67 -37.64 15.13
CA GLU A 68 -16.45 -36.89 14.80
C GLU A 68 -16.22 -35.83 15.86
N TYR A 69 -14.97 -35.66 16.28
CA TYR A 69 -14.57 -34.70 17.29
C TYR A 69 -13.43 -33.83 16.79
N LYS A 70 -13.52 -32.54 17.03
CA LYS A 70 -12.48 -31.57 16.68
C LYS A 70 -11.40 -31.54 17.77
N VAL A 71 -10.14 -31.67 17.37
CA VAL A 71 -9.01 -31.59 18.32
C VAL A 71 -8.71 -30.13 18.60
N THR A 72 -8.94 -29.71 19.86
CA THR A 72 -8.74 -28.30 20.27
C THR A 72 -7.71 -28.13 21.37
N ALA A 73 -7.25 -29.20 22.01
CA ALA A 73 -6.21 -29.14 23.01
C ALA A 73 -5.24 -30.31 22.97
N LEU A 74 -4.00 -30.07 23.39
CA LEU A 74 -3.00 -31.10 23.70
C LEU A 74 -2.78 -31.15 25.21
N GLY A 75 -2.76 -32.34 25.73
CA GLY A 75 -2.58 -32.60 27.15
C GLY A 75 -1.17 -32.30 27.67
N SER A 76 -1.04 -32.26 29.00
CA SER A 76 0.23 -32.01 29.65
C SER A 76 1.21 -33.17 29.43
N GLY A 77 2.47 -32.84 29.09
CA GLY A 77 3.57 -33.79 28.90
C GLY A 77 3.42 -34.74 27.72
N LEU A 78 2.56 -34.44 26.75
CA LEU A 78 2.18 -35.36 25.65
C LEU A 78 3.41 -35.93 24.90
N PHE A 79 4.42 -35.07 24.62
CA PHE A 79 5.66 -35.46 23.94
C PHE A 79 6.90 -35.21 24.80
N LEU A 80 6.78 -35.42 26.12
CA LEU A 80 7.86 -35.18 27.07
C LEU A 80 9.12 -36.01 26.72
N ASN A 81 10.28 -35.28 26.53
CA ASN A 81 11.57 -35.87 26.18
C ASN A 81 11.55 -36.74 24.89
N SER A 82 10.68 -36.38 23.94
CA SER A 82 10.59 -37.08 22.66
C SER A 82 11.71 -36.66 21.70
N THR A 83 12.06 -37.54 20.77
CA THR A 83 13.05 -37.29 19.69
C THR A 83 12.42 -36.64 18.45
N ILE A 84 11.26 -36.04 18.60
CA ILE A 84 10.57 -35.37 17.51
C ILE A 84 11.42 -34.23 16.96
N THR A 85 11.54 -34.15 15.61
CA THR A 85 12.25 -33.07 14.89
C THR A 85 11.30 -32.03 14.32
N LYS A 86 10.03 -32.45 14.06
CA LYS A 86 8.99 -31.57 13.53
C LYS A 86 7.62 -31.98 14.06
N ALA A 87 6.81 -31.02 14.44
CA ALA A 87 5.42 -31.24 14.83
C ALA A 87 4.49 -30.38 13.98
N THR A 88 3.54 -31.02 13.29
CA THR A 88 2.46 -30.35 12.56
C THR A 88 1.21 -30.38 13.42
N LEU A 89 0.73 -29.21 13.80
CA LEU A 89 -0.42 -29.03 14.66
C LEU A 89 -1.65 -28.64 13.84
N PRO A 90 -2.87 -29.04 14.22
CA PRO A 90 -4.06 -28.68 13.49
C PRO A 90 -4.46 -27.21 13.75
N GLU A 91 -5.05 -26.56 12.75
CA GLU A 91 -5.58 -25.18 12.85
C GLU A 91 -6.67 -25.04 13.93
N SER A 92 -7.28 -26.14 14.33
CA SER A 92 -8.30 -26.17 15.38
C SER A 92 -7.72 -26.06 16.79
N LEU A 93 -6.38 -26.18 16.95
CA LEU A 93 -5.74 -26.23 18.25
C LEU A 93 -5.78 -24.87 18.95
N LYS A 94 -6.43 -24.81 20.11
CA LYS A 94 -6.54 -23.60 20.94
C LYS A 94 -5.62 -23.64 22.14
N VAL A 95 -5.42 -24.83 22.74
CA VAL A 95 -4.70 -24.97 24.01
C VAL A 95 -3.58 -25.97 23.90
N LEU A 96 -2.38 -25.56 24.32
CA LEU A 96 -1.23 -26.43 24.51
C LEU A 96 -0.99 -26.64 26.01
N GLY A 97 -0.97 -27.87 26.45
CA GLY A 97 -0.81 -28.22 27.86
C GLY A 97 0.58 -27.96 28.46
N GLU A 98 0.67 -28.01 29.78
CA GLU A 98 1.94 -27.86 30.51
C GLU A 98 2.94 -28.95 30.04
N LYS A 99 4.18 -28.54 29.75
CA LYS A 99 5.28 -29.46 29.33
C LYS A 99 4.96 -30.32 28.10
N ALA A 100 4.02 -29.91 27.24
CA ALA A 100 3.56 -30.72 26.10
C ALA A 100 4.72 -31.24 25.23
N PHE A 101 5.75 -30.42 25.01
CA PHE A 101 6.97 -30.71 24.23
C PHE A 101 8.25 -30.50 25.07
N TYR A 102 8.16 -30.58 26.39
CA TYR A 102 9.34 -30.40 27.26
C TYR A 102 10.44 -31.38 26.92
N GLY A 103 11.67 -30.91 26.75
CA GLY A 103 12.85 -31.75 26.50
C GLY A 103 12.92 -32.35 25.08
N CYS A 104 12.14 -31.86 24.13
CA CYS A 104 12.26 -32.25 22.73
C CYS A 104 13.47 -31.51 22.10
N SER A 105 14.69 -32.00 22.45
CA SER A 105 15.96 -31.31 22.10
C SER A 105 16.23 -31.19 20.60
N ASP A 106 15.59 -31.98 19.78
CA ASP A 106 15.75 -32.03 18.32
C ASP A 106 14.62 -31.33 17.57
N LEU A 107 13.61 -30.86 18.27
CA LEU A 107 12.47 -30.15 17.67
C LEU A 107 12.93 -28.83 17.03
N GLN A 108 12.74 -28.73 15.71
CA GLN A 108 13.24 -27.63 14.91
C GLN A 108 12.18 -26.56 14.65
N SER A 109 10.91 -26.97 14.42
CA SER A 109 9.84 -26.02 14.11
C SER A 109 8.48 -26.50 14.58
N VAL A 110 7.66 -25.52 14.99
CA VAL A 110 6.24 -25.72 15.30
C VAL A 110 5.46 -24.46 14.91
N ASP A 111 4.26 -24.64 14.38
CA ASP A 111 3.33 -23.56 14.10
C ASP A 111 2.24 -23.50 15.17
N LEU A 112 2.19 -22.39 15.89
CA LEU A 112 1.20 -22.09 16.93
C LEU A 112 0.32 -20.90 16.54
N SER A 113 0.18 -20.61 15.25
CA SER A 113 -0.53 -19.42 14.74
C SER A 113 -1.99 -19.35 15.19
N PHE A 114 -2.60 -20.48 15.54
CA PHE A 114 -4.00 -20.59 15.96
C PHE A 114 -4.16 -20.82 17.47
N CYS A 115 -3.06 -20.88 18.21
CA CYS A 115 -3.08 -21.20 19.62
C CYS A 115 -3.53 -19.99 20.46
N GLU A 116 -4.45 -20.20 21.40
CA GLU A 116 -4.94 -19.18 22.33
C GLU A 116 -4.22 -19.23 23.68
N GLN A 117 -3.69 -20.42 24.06
CA GLN A 117 -2.98 -20.62 25.32
C GLN A 117 -1.83 -21.62 25.17
N ILE A 118 -0.66 -21.26 25.70
CA ILE A 118 0.54 -22.10 25.76
C ILE A 118 0.86 -22.35 27.22
N GLY A 119 0.90 -23.63 27.61
CA GLY A 119 1.09 -24.05 28.99
C GLY A 119 2.51 -23.76 29.54
N GLN A 120 2.65 -23.84 30.86
CA GLN A 120 3.91 -23.68 31.56
C GLN A 120 4.92 -24.73 31.08
N HIS A 121 6.18 -24.29 30.83
CA HIS A 121 7.27 -25.18 30.34
C HIS A 121 6.94 -25.95 29.06
N ALA A 122 5.99 -25.52 28.25
CA ALA A 122 5.52 -26.28 27.08
C ALA A 122 6.65 -26.69 26.14
N PHE A 123 7.64 -25.85 25.93
CA PHE A 123 8.81 -26.05 25.06
C PHE A 123 10.14 -25.82 25.78
N SER A 124 10.19 -25.89 27.10
CA SER A 124 11.49 -25.82 27.81
C SER A 124 12.38 -26.98 27.41
N GLN A 125 13.68 -26.73 27.32
CA GLN A 125 14.71 -27.67 26.84
C GLN A 125 14.54 -28.09 25.36
N CYS A 126 14.10 -27.13 24.53
CA CYS A 126 14.05 -27.28 23.08
C CYS A 126 14.98 -26.22 22.39
N PRO A 127 16.31 -26.40 22.48
CA PRO A 127 17.27 -25.32 22.10
C PRO A 127 17.34 -25.01 20.61
N LYS A 128 16.79 -25.86 19.74
CA LYS A 128 16.78 -25.67 18.28
C LYS A 128 15.46 -25.11 17.74
N LEU A 129 14.52 -24.81 18.62
CA LEU A 129 13.13 -24.57 18.28
C LEU A 129 12.91 -23.22 17.62
N ARG A 130 12.17 -23.25 16.52
CA ARG A 130 11.58 -22.08 15.85
C ARG A 130 10.07 -22.19 15.91
N VAL A 131 9.40 -21.16 16.41
CA VAL A 131 7.96 -21.14 16.63
C VAL A 131 7.34 -20.05 15.77
N SER A 132 6.43 -20.42 14.88
CA SER A 132 5.55 -19.47 14.23
C SER A 132 4.36 -19.19 15.13
N LEU A 133 4.10 -17.94 15.43
CA LEU A 133 3.00 -17.47 16.28
C LEU A 133 2.00 -16.68 15.42
N GLY A 134 0.75 -16.67 15.83
CA GLY A 134 -0.33 -16.02 15.12
C GLY A 134 -0.48 -14.53 15.44
N TRP A 135 -1.56 -13.98 14.94
CA TRP A 135 -1.98 -12.59 15.17
C TRP A 135 -2.52 -12.36 16.58
N LEU A 136 -3.10 -13.39 17.18
CA LEU A 136 -3.56 -13.37 18.56
C LEU A 136 -2.39 -13.74 19.45
N CYS A 137 -2.03 -12.83 20.37
CA CYS A 137 -1.03 -13.11 21.38
C CYS A 137 -1.59 -14.14 22.35
N PRO A 138 -1.11 -15.42 22.33
CA PRO A 138 -1.66 -16.43 23.23
C PRO A 138 -1.27 -16.15 24.68
N LYS A 139 -2.10 -16.59 25.61
CA LYS A 139 -1.75 -16.63 27.02
C LYS A 139 -0.53 -17.52 27.22
N LEU A 140 0.51 -17.03 27.88
CA LEU A 140 1.76 -17.77 28.07
C LEU A 140 1.92 -18.22 29.51
N GLY A 141 2.14 -19.51 29.69
CA GLY A 141 2.55 -20.06 30.96
C GLY A 141 4.02 -19.74 31.25
N SER A 142 4.41 -19.71 32.55
CA SER A 142 5.78 -19.39 32.93
C SER A 142 6.79 -20.38 32.31
N ASN A 143 7.91 -19.84 31.83
CA ASN A 143 8.99 -20.60 31.18
C ASN A 143 8.51 -21.50 30.02
N ALA A 144 7.53 -21.10 29.27
CA ALA A 144 6.98 -21.89 28.17
C ALA A 144 8.02 -22.15 27.06
N PHE A 145 8.96 -21.26 26.85
CA PHE A 145 10.07 -21.39 25.90
C PHE A 145 11.43 -21.19 26.58
N ASP A 146 12.48 -21.77 25.99
CA ASP A 146 13.86 -21.44 26.37
C ASP A 146 14.30 -20.11 25.78
N SER A 147 15.32 -19.47 26.38
CA SER A 147 15.95 -18.24 25.89
C SER A 147 16.61 -18.39 24.51
N THR A 148 16.82 -19.61 24.04
CA THR A 148 17.39 -19.95 22.73
C THR A 148 16.33 -20.17 21.66
N ALA A 149 15.05 -20.22 22.00
CA ALA A 149 13.97 -20.40 21.05
C ALA A 149 13.82 -19.15 20.15
N THR A 150 13.68 -19.39 18.84
CA THR A 150 13.38 -18.32 17.89
C THR A 150 11.87 -18.19 17.72
N LEU A 151 11.32 -17.08 18.19
CA LEU A 151 9.89 -16.79 18.05
C LEU A 151 9.66 -15.91 16.82
N ILE A 152 8.78 -16.37 15.94
CA ILE A 152 8.42 -15.70 14.69
C ILE A 152 7.00 -15.19 14.88
N VAL A 153 6.83 -13.88 15.00
CA VAL A 153 5.53 -13.24 15.16
C VAL A 153 5.22 -12.35 13.95
N PRO A 154 3.97 -12.28 13.50
CA PRO A 154 3.59 -11.32 12.47
C PRO A 154 3.99 -9.90 12.84
N LEU A 155 4.55 -9.13 11.91
CA LEU A 155 5.06 -7.77 12.19
C LEU A 155 4.00 -6.88 12.83
N SER A 156 2.76 -6.96 12.38
CA SER A 156 1.62 -6.22 12.93
C SER A 156 1.18 -6.72 14.32
N ALA A 157 1.51 -7.96 14.69
CA ALA A 157 1.24 -8.52 16.02
C ALA A 157 2.43 -8.38 17.00
N ALA A 158 3.63 -8.06 16.50
CA ALA A 158 4.87 -8.01 17.29
C ALA A 158 4.75 -7.11 18.55
N ALA A 159 3.97 -6.04 18.44
CA ALA A 159 3.72 -5.16 19.59
C ALA A 159 2.83 -5.81 20.64
N ALA A 160 1.80 -6.58 20.24
CA ALA A 160 0.95 -7.30 21.18
C ALA A 160 1.78 -8.29 22.00
N TYR A 161 2.73 -8.98 21.37
CA TYR A 161 3.65 -9.89 22.05
C TYR A 161 4.63 -9.16 22.98
N LYS A 162 5.27 -8.10 22.49
CA LYS A 162 6.28 -7.34 23.24
C LYS A 162 5.74 -6.70 24.52
N TYR A 163 4.50 -6.27 24.52
CA TYR A 163 3.88 -5.55 25.64
C TYR A 163 2.84 -6.39 26.39
N SER A 164 2.67 -7.65 26.04
CA SER A 164 1.85 -8.56 26.83
C SER A 164 2.54 -8.88 28.16
N PRO A 165 1.84 -8.78 29.30
CA PRO A 165 2.42 -9.11 30.60
C PRO A 165 2.85 -10.59 30.73
N ASP A 166 2.28 -11.47 29.93
CA ASP A 166 2.60 -12.90 29.94
C ASP A 166 3.86 -13.22 29.14
N TRP A 167 4.27 -12.36 28.19
CA TRP A 167 5.43 -12.55 27.33
C TRP A 167 6.59 -11.71 27.89
N ALA A 168 7.47 -12.36 28.67
CA ALA A 168 8.64 -11.69 29.24
C ALA A 168 9.51 -11.09 28.13
N VAL A 169 9.89 -9.83 28.32
CA VAL A 169 10.56 -8.93 27.37
C VAL A 169 11.87 -9.50 26.78
N ASP A 170 12.51 -10.45 27.43
CA ASP A 170 13.82 -10.97 27.06
C ASP A 170 13.80 -12.09 26.00
N LEU A 171 12.64 -12.65 25.67
CA LEU A 171 12.52 -13.74 24.70
C LEU A 171 12.18 -13.28 23.29
N ILE A 172 11.66 -12.07 23.15
CA ILE A 172 11.37 -11.46 21.85
C ILE A 172 12.48 -10.45 21.60
N ASP A 173 13.57 -10.90 20.99
CA ASP A 173 14.56 -9.99 20.42
C ASP A 173 13.93 -9.28 19.21
N VAL A 174 13.07 -8.32 19.53
CA VAL A 174 12.53 -7.36 18.55
C VAL A 174 13.57 -6.26 18.39
N ASN A 175 14.82 -6.67 18.16
CA ASN A 175 15.83 -5.74 17.73
C ASN A 175 15.45 -5.32 16.32
N LYS A 176 15.06 -4.05 16.14
CA LYS A 176 14.66 -3.47 14.84
C LYS A 176 15.64 -3.81 13.71
N ASP A 177 16.89 -4.02 14.02
CA ASP A 177 17.96 -4.25 13.06
C ASP A 177 18.06 -5.73 12.65
N THR A 178 17.77 -6.68 13.51
CA THR A 178 17.76 -8.13 13.18
C THR A 178 16.48 -8.55 12.45
N TRP A 179 15.37 -7.92 12.72
CA TRP A 179 14.12 -8.14 11.99
C TRP A 179 14.22 -7.69 10.52
N ASN A 180 14.86 -6.54 10.26
CA ASN A 180 15.06 -6.03 8.90
C ASN A 180 16.08 -6.83 8.08
N THR A 181 16.93 -7.63 8.70
CA THR A 181 18.01 -8.40 8.04
C THR A 181 17.75 -9.90 7.97
N SER A 182 16.75 -10.43 8.68
CA SER A 182 16.45 -11.86 8.67
C SER A 182 15.90 -12.31 7.31
N ALA A 183 16.32 -13.49 6.85
CA ALA A 183 15.80 -14.12 5.64
C ALA A 183 14.27 -14.30 5.72
N LEU A 184 13.74 -14.55 6.92
CA LEU A 184 12.32 -14.69 7.22
C LEU A 184 11.52 -13.38 7.09
N TYR A 185 12.11 -12.23 7.47
CA TYR A 185 11.50 -10.94 7.19
C TYR A 185 11.40 -10.69 5.69
N ARG A 186 12.39 -11.12 4.90
CA ARG A 186 12.37 -11.04 3.43
C ARG A 186 11.31 -11.97 2.84
N GLU A 187 11.24 -13.24 3.27
CA GLU A 187 10.20 -14.18 2.86
C GLU A 187 8.81 -13.69 3.27
N TRP A 188 8.69 -13.14 4.45
CA TRP A 188 7.43 -12.59 4.96
C TRP A 188 7.04 -11.27 4.26
N LYS A 189 7.98 -10.38 4.01
CA LYS A 189 7.80 -9.18 3.20
C LYS A 189 7.50 -9.54 1.74
N GLU A 190 8.12 -10.59 1.21
CA GLU A 190 7.79 -11.16 -0.09
C GLU A 190 6.41 -11.84 -0.08
N TYR A 191 6.01 -12.51 0.98
CA TYR A 191 4.66 -13.05 1.12
C TYR A 191 3.62 -11.92 1.26
N PHE A 192 3.88 -10.86 2.02
CA PHE A 192 3.04 -9.67 2.08
C PHE A 192 3.14 -8.79 0.83
N ASN A 193 4.28 -8.75 0.15
CA ASN A 193 4.42 -8.08 -1.15
C ASN A 193 3.95 -8.97 -2.31
N GLN A 194 3.84 -10.30 -2.13
CA GLN A 194 3.19 -11.22 -3.07
C GLN A 194 1.67 -11.18 -2.96
N ILE A 195 1.14 -10.75 -1.81
CA ILE A 195 -0.18 -10.18 -1.73
C ILE A 195 -0.05 -8.72 -2.22
N THR A 196 0.44 -8.52 -3.43
CA THR A 196 0.29 -7.26 -4.15
C THR A 196 -1.18 -7.18 -4.52
N TYR A 197 -1.97 -6.64 -3.60
CA TYR A 197 -3.42 -6.42 -3.75
C TYR A 197 -3.79 -5.64 -5.01
N GLU A 198 -2.84 -4.99 -5.68
CA GLU A 198 -3.10 -4.22 -6.91
C GLU A 198 -3.49 -5.10 -8.10
N ASN A 199 -3.03 -6.34 -8.19
CA ASN A 199 -3.35 -7.22 -9.31
C ASN A 199 -4.59 -8.10 -9.07
N ASP A 200 -5.00 -8.32 -7.81
CA ASP A 200 -6.14 -9.18 -7.46
C ASP A 200 -7.38 -8.38 -6.97
N ILE A 201 -7.34 -7.04 -7.03
CA ILE A 201 -8.48 -6.20 -6.64
C ILE A 201 -9.49 -6.15 -7.78
N VAL A 202 -10.65 -6.69 -7.54
CA VAL A 202 -11.81 -6.53 -8.39
C VAL A 202 -12.36 -5.11 -8.24
N LYS A 203 -12.20 -4.28 -9.25
CA LYS A 203 -12.71 -2.90 -9.29
C LYS A 203 -14.05 -2.86 -9.98
N ILE A 204 -15.09 -2.43 -9.30
CA ILE A 204 -16.44 -2.33 -9.85
C ILE A 204 -17.06 -0.96 -9.64
N SER A 205 -17.95 -0.57 -10.55
CA SER A 205 -18.88 0.52 -10.34
C SER A 205 -20.29 -0.05 -10.22
N THR A 206 -20.99 0.25 -9.15
CA THR A 206 -22.31 -0.28 -8.89
C THR A 206 -23.33 0.83 -8.59
N LYS A 207 -24.59 0.48 -8.72
CA LYS A 207 -25.73 1.29 -8.28
C LYS A 207 -26.57 0.45 -7.34
N ALA A 208 -26.94 1.02 -6.21
CA ALA A 208 -27.83 0.35 -5.26
C ALA A 208 -29.16 -0.03 -5.95
N LEU A 209 -29.54 -1.29 -5.86
CA LEU A 209 -30.75 -1.84 -6.46
C LEU A 209 -31.81 -2.02 -5.35
N ARG A 210 -33.09 -2.02 -5.71
CA ARG A 210 -34.17 -2.05 -4.74
C ARG A 210 -34.41 -3.42 -4.09
N ASP A 211 -34.03 -4.51 -4.80
CA ASP A 211 -34.44 -5.88 -4.46
C ASP A 211 -33.29 -6.89 -4.52
N LYS A 212 -32.07 -6.44 -4.75
CA LYS A 212 -30.87 -7.29 -4.86
C LYS A 212 -29.58 -6.50 -4.70
N SER A 213 -28.47 -7.21 -4.53
CA SER A 213 -27.14 -6.59 -4.47
C SER A 213 -26.68 -6.11 -5.85
N GLY A 214 -26.18 -4.88 -5.89
CA GLY A 214 -25.49 -4.32 -7.04
C GLY A 214 -24.12 -4.99 -7.23
N ILE A 215 -23.39 -5.30 -6.15
CA ILE A 215 -22.12 -5.99 -6.16
C ILE A 215 -22.26 -7.40 -6.78
N GLU A 216 -23.20 -8.21 -6.27
CA GLU A 216 -23.42 -9.56 -6.79
C GLU A 216 -23.93 -9.53 -8.24
N ASN A 217 -24.71 -8.52 -8.61
CA ASN A 217 -25.21 -8.37 -9.98
C ASN A 217 -24.08 -8.07 -10.99
N VAL A 218 -23.01 -7.38 -10.57
CA VAL A 218 -21.85 -7.04 -11.42
C VAL A 218 -20.84 -8.19 -11.46
N ILE A 219 -20.49 -8.77 -10.31
CA ILE A 219 -19.44 -9.81 -10.19
C ILE A 219 -19.98 -11.18 -10.61
N GLY A 220 -21.24 -11.48 -10.28
CA GLY A 220 -21.86 -12.79 -10.47
C GLY A 220 -21.85 -13.64 -9.19
N ALA A 221 -22.97 -14.38 -8.99
CA ALA A 221 -23.23 -15.11 -7.75
C ALA A 221 -22.22 -16.25 -7.44
N THR A 222 -21.58 -16.81 -8.46
CA THR A 222 -20.58 -17.89 -8.32
C THR A 222 -19.15 -17.35 -8.09
N GLU A 223 -18.88 -16.13 -8.53
CA GLU A 223 -17.53 -15.53 -8.46
C GLU A 223 -17.33 -14.69 -7.19
N VAL A 224 -18.41 -14.17 -6.62
CA VAL A 224 -18.37 -13.28 -5.46
C VAL A 224 -17.65 -13.90 -4.25
N SER A 225 -17.75 -15.22 -4.05
CA SER A 225 -17.07 -15.92 -2.95
C SER A 225 -15.56 -16.12 -3.15
N LYS A 226 -15.05 -15.92 -4.35
CA LYS A 226 -13.63 -16.04 -4.68
C LYS A 226 -12.88 -14.70 -4.57
N VAL A 227 -13.60 -13.61 -4.35
CA VAL A 227 -13.02 -12.25 -4.29
C VAL A 227 -12.25 -12.09 -2.99
N THR A 228 -10.96 -11.79 -3.12
CA THR A 228 -10.06 -11.49 -1.99
C THR A 228 -9.81 -10.00 -1.82
N GLY A 229 -9.94 -9.21 -2.88
CA GLY A 229 -9.84 -7.76 -2.86
C GLY A 229 -10.97 -7.12 -3.67
N LEU A 230 -11.62 -6.10 -3.12
CA LEU A 230 -12.75 -5.41 -3.75
C LEU A 230 -12.62 -3.90 -3.60
N LYS A 231 -12.71 -3.18 -4.71
CA LYS A 231 -12.94 -1.73 -4.73
C LYS A 231 -14.29 -1.43 -5.38
N VAL A 232 -15.13 -0.69 -4.66
CA VAL A 232 -16.47 -0.31 -5.14
C VAL A 232 -16.55 1.20 -5.32
N THR A 233 -17.14 1.62 -6.43
CA THR A 233 -17.52 3.01 -6.70
C THR A 233 -19.02 3.10 -6.98
N GLY A 234 -19.61 4.28 -6.76
CA GLY A 234 -21.04 4.51 -6.95
C GLY A 234 -21.85 4.33 -5.68
N THR A 235 -23.01 3.66 -5.70
CA THR A 235 -23.87 3.50 -4.52
C THR A 235 -24.06 2.06 -4.11
N ILE A 236 -24.02 1.81 -2.81
CA ILE A 236 -24.27 0.50 -2.17
C ILE A 236 -25.37 0.61 -1.11
N ASN A 237 -25.99 -0.51 -0.78
CA ASN A 237 -27.03 -0.58 0.24
C ASN A 237 -26.97 -1.87 1.06
N SER A 238 -28.02 -2.14 1.83
CA SER A 238 -28.14 -3.34 2.68
C SER A 238 -27.97 -4.66 1.95
N TYR A 239 -28.43 -4.78 0.70
CA TYR A 239 -28.24 -6.01 -0.08
C TYR A 239 -26.76 -6.24 -0.39
N ASP A 240 -26.00 -5.17 -0.63
CA ASP A 240 -24.56 -5.25 -0.87
C ASP A 240 -23.81 -5.63 0.42
N LEU A 241 -24.16 -5.04 1.56
CA LEU A 241 -23.59 -5.41 2.85
C LEU A 241 -23.91 -6.87 3.20
N PHE A 242 -25.13 -7.34 2.91
CA PHE A 242 -25.50 -8.74 3.10
C PHE A 242 -24.56 -9.69 2.30
N ILE A 243 -24.28 -9.37 1.04
CA ILE A 243 -23.36 -10.18 0.21
C ILE A 243 -21.93 -10.14 0.75
N ILE A 244 -21.41 -8.96 1.10
CA ILE A 244 -20.06 -8.81 1.68
C ILE A 244 -19.94 -9.69 2.94
N ARG A 245 -20.94 -9.67 3.81
CA ARG A 245 -20.95 -10.41 5.07
C ARG A 245 -21.12 -11.92 4.94
N THR A 246 -21.94 -12.36 3.98
CA THR A 246 -22.40 -13.77 3.92
C THR A 246 -21.74 -14.60 2.83
N LYS A 247 -21.18 -13.95 1.80
CA LYS A 247 -20.61 -14.65 0.65
C LYS A 247 -19.12 -14.34 0.40
N MET A 248 -18.59 -13.20 0.91
CA MET A 248 -17.20 -12.80 0.66
C MET A 248 -16.28 -13.11 1.86
N TYR A 249 -16.33 -14.34 2.32
CA TYR A 249 -15.59 -14.79 3.52
C TYR A 249 -14.05 -14.83 3.34
N SER A 250 -13.55 -14.75 2.11
CA SER A 250 -12.11 -14.64 1.79
C SER A 250 -11.64 -13.21 1.55
N LEU A 251 -12.46 -12.20 1.89
CA LEU A 251 -12.15 -10.81 1.60
C LEU A 251 -11.09 -10.27 2.54
N HIS A 252 -9.92 -9.91 1.99
CA HIS A 252 -8.78 -9.32 2.70
C HIS A 252 -8.72 -7.80 2.56
N TYR A 253 -9.14 -7.28 1.42
CA TYR A 253 -9.10 -5.86 1.10
C TYR A 253 -10.47 -5.36 0.66
N LEU A 254 -10.97 -4.29 1.29
CA LEU A 254 -12.22 -3.64 0.93
C LEU A 254 -12.05 -2.12 0.83
N ASP A 255 -12.20 -1.57 -0.36
CA ASP A 255 -12.14 -0.13 -0.61
C ASP A 255 -13.52 0.39 -1.02
N LEU A 256 -14.17 1.12 -0.13
CA LEU A 256 -15.44 1.80 -0.32
C LEU A 256 -15.28 3.33 -0.34
N SER A 257 -14.05 3.85 -0.38
CA SER A 257 -13.77 5.29 -0.25
C SER A 257 -14.51 6.15 -1.28
N ASP A 258 -14.75 5.60 -2.47
CA ASP A 258 -15.47 6.26 -3.57
C ASP A 258 -16.92 5.74 -3.75
N ALA A 259 -17.45 5.04 -2.74
CA ALA A 259 -18.84 4.58 -2.70
C ALA A 259 -19.67 5.42 -1.73
N ASP A 260 -20.96 5.59 -2.01
CA ASP A 260 -21.93 6.18 -1.10
C ASP A 260 -22.88 5.09 -0.57
N ILE A 261 -23.08 5.05 0.74
CA ILE A 261 -24.08 4.18 1.36
C ILE A 261 -25.43 4.90 1.30
N VAL A 262 -26.45 4.20 0.81
CA VAL A 262 -27.81 4.71 0.71
C VAL A 262 -28.77 3.90 1.55
N THR A 263 -29.83 4.57 2.02
CA THR A 263 -30.90 3.98 2.84
C THR A 263 -31.59 2.83 2.12
N CYS A 264 -31.81 1.73 2.83
CA CYS A 264 -32.52 0.54 2.35
C CYS A 264 -33.15 -0.22 3.51
N ASP A 265 -34.43 -0.55 3.43
CA ASP A 265 -35.20 -1.23 4.49
C ASP A 265 -34.92 -2.75 4.59
N PHE A 266 -34.12 -3.33 3.67
CA PHE A 266 -33.73 -4.74 3.74
C PHE A 266 -32.75 -4.95 4.91
N PRO A 267 -33.00 -5.90 5.84
CA PRO A 267 -32.08 -6.17 6.94
C PRO A 267 -30.90 -7.03 6.47
N TYR A 268 -29.67 -6.49 6.54
CA TYR A 268 -28.47 -7.25 6.23
C TYR A 268 -27.92 -8.07 7.42
N TYR A 269 -28.35 -7.75 8.65
CA TYR A 269 -27.93 -8.43 9.87
C TYR A 269 -28.88 -8.10 11.04
N GLU A 270 -29.54 -9.10 11.66
CA GLU A 270 -30.36 -8.98 12.90
C GLU A 270 -31.23 -7.71 12.95
N GLY A 271 -31.90 -7.38 11.87
CA GLY A 271 -32.72 -6.18 11.76
C GLY A 271 -32.00 -4.88 11.42
N CYS A 272 -30.67 -4.91 11.28
CA CYS A 272 -29.88 -3.75 10.85
C CYS A 272 -30.07 -3.49 9.36
N HIS A 273 -30.21 -2.23 8.99
CA HIS A 273 -30.34 -1.76 7.61
C HIS A 273 -29.45 -0.52 7.37
N THR A 274 -29.15 -0.21 6.11
CA THR A 274 -28.33 0.94 5.77
C THR A 274 -29.10 2.24 5.87
N LEU A 275 -28.39 3.30 6.31
CA LEU A 275 -28.84 4.68 6.31
C LEU A 275 -27.88 5.54 5.51
N ASP A 276 -28.37 6.65 4.96
CA ASP A 276 -27.58 7.56 4.15
C ASP A 276 -26.41 8.15 4.96
N ASN A 277 -25.22 8.09 4.38
CA ASN A 277 -24.00 8.65 4.96
C ASN A 277 -23.62 8.14 6.37
N GLU A 278 -24.01 6.92 6.71
CA GLU A 278 -23.61 6.25 7.95
C GLU A 278 -22.97 4.89 7.68
N ILE A 279 -21.98 4.54 8.47
CA ILE A 279 -21.52 3.15 8.56
C ILE A 279 -22.42 2.48 9.60
N SER A 280 -23.50 1.90 9.12
CA SER A 280 -24.58 1.38 9.95
C SER A 280 -24.12 0.27 10.89
N ALA A 281 -24.91 -0.01 11.94
CA ALA A 281 -24.54 -0.97 12.97
C ALA A 281 -24.23 -2.37 12.41
N ASN A 282 -23.15 -3.00 12.88
CA ASN A 282 -22.69 -4.33 12.45
C ASN A 282 -22.32 -4.47 10.96
N SER A 283 -22.11 -3.39 10.20
CA SER A 283 -21.86 -3.43 8.74
C SER A 283 -20.75 -4.40 8.32
N PHE A 284 -19.63 -4.39 9.02
CA PHE A 284 -18.44 -5.21 8.72
C PHE A 284 -18.02 -6.07 9.92
N ARG A 285 -18.87 -6.22 10.90
CA ARG A 285 -18.62 -7.02 12.10
C ARG A 285 -18.26 -8.47 11.74
N ASP A 286 -17.27 -9.04 12.46
CA ASP A 286 -16.83 -10.44 12.36
C ASP A 286 -16.22 -10.82 10.98
N LEU A 287 -15.80 -9.86 10.15
CA LEU A 287 -15.01 -10.13 8.95
C LEU A 287 -13.56 -10.43 9.36
N ALA A 288 -13.33 -11.65 9.84
CA ALA A 288 -12.06 -12.06 10.47
C ALA A 288 -10.86 -12.03 9.51
N GLU A 289 -11.08 -12.23 8.20
CA GLU A 289 -10.04 -12.24 7.18
C GLU A 289 -9.69 -10.84 6.65
N LEU A 290 -10.47 -9.82 6.98
CA LEU A 290 -10.28 -8.46 6.49
C LEU A 290 -9.01 -7.83 7.07
N ILE A 291 -8.09 -7.39 6.20
CA ILE A 291 -6.77 -6.81 6.55
C ILE A 291 -6.75 -5.29 6.37
N SER A 292 -7.37 -4.79 5.31
CA SER A 292 -7.47 -3.35 5.03
C SER A 292 -8.90 -2.94 4.68
N LEU A 293 -9.36 -1.85 5.27
CA LEU A 293 -10.69 -1.29 5.07
C LEU A 293 -10.63 0.21 4.81
N LYS A 294 -11.11 0.65 3.66
CA LYS A 294 -11.34 2.06 3.39
C LYS A 294 -12.84 2.35 3.41
N LEU A 295 -13.25 3.16 4.37
CA LEU A 295 -14.65 3.53 4.55
C LEU A 295 -15.07 4.67 3.61
N PRO A 296 -16.37 4.79 3.28
CA PRO A 296 -16.92 5.88 2.45
C PRO A 296 -16.58 7.27 2.98
N LYS A 297 -15.99 8.13 2.17
CA LYS A 297 -15.54 9.49 2.53
C LYS A 297 -16.66 10.38 3.10
N ASN A 298 -17.90 10.16 2.62
CA ASN A 298 -19.05 10.98 2.98
C ASN A 298 -19.74 10.56 4.28
N ALA A 299 -19.35 9.43 4.89
CA ALA A 299 -19.98 8.99 6.13
C ALA A 299 -19.65 9.93 7.29
N THR A 300 -20.66 10.27 8.07
CA THR A 300 -20.55 11.18 9.22
C THR A 300 -20.51 10.46 10.56
N MET A 301 -20.93 9.20 10.60
CA MET A 301 -20.97 8.38 11.81
C MET A 301 -20.58 6.93 11.51
N ILE A 302 -19.82 6.33 12.43
CA ILE A 302 -19.62 4.88 12.50
C ILE A 302 -20.47 4.37 13.66
N CYS A 303 -21.47 3.54 13.37
CA CYS A 303 -22.45 3.07 14.35
C CYS A 303 -21.94 1.91 15.20
N GLU A 304 -22.78 1.40 16.08
CA GLU A 304 -22.48 0.33 17.04
C GLU A 304 -21.97 -0.94 16.35
N ASN A 305 -20.87 -1.53 16.85
CA ASN A 305 -20.25 -2.77 16.37
C ASN A 305 -19.88 -2.77 14.88
N ALA A 306 -19.80 -1.63 14.21
CA ALA A 306 -19.72 -1.57 12.74
C ALA A 306 -18.54 -2.36 12.14
N VAL A 307 -17.38 -2.38 12.83
CA VAL A 307 -16.16 -3.10 12.40
C VAL A 307 -15.64 -4.03 13.51
N ARG A 308 -16.54 -4.39 14.45
CA ARG A 308 -16.19 -5.21 15.62
C ARG A 308 -15.64 -6.57 15.22
N ASN A 309 -14.62 -7.08 15.96
CA ASN A 309 -14.00 -8.40 15.78
C ASN A 309 -13.37 -8.63 14.39
N CYS A 310 -13.00 -7.59 13.64
CA CYS A 310 -12.13 -7.75 12.47
C CYS A 310 -10.69 -7.97 12.95
N ALA A 311 -10.40 -9.18 13.42
CA ALA A 311 -9.18 -9.47 14.18
C ALA A 311 -7.88 -9.24 13.37
N LYS A 312 -7.90 -9.45 12.05
CA LYS A 312 -6.76 -9.24 11.14
C LYS A 312 -6.67 -7.83 10.58
N LEU A 313 -7.61 -6.94 10.89
CA LEU A 313 -7.61 -5.58 10.36
C LEU A 313 -6.40 -4.80 10.88
N CYS A 314 -5.48 -4.46 9.99
CA CYS A 314 -4.24 -3.74 10.29
C CYS A 314 -4.30 -2.28 9.90
N ASP A 315 -5.07 -1.96 8.86
CA ASP A 315 -5.18 -0.65 8.24
C ASP A 315 -6.64 -0.26 8.05
N VAL A 316 -6.99 0.94 8.50
CA VAL A 316 -8.33 1.50 8.32
C VAL A 316 -8.24 2.97 7.92
N MET A 317 -8.91 3.31 6.82
CA MET A 317 -9.13 4.71 6.44
C MET A 317 -10.53 5.14 6.89
N LEU A 318 -10.57 6.05 7.84
CA LEU A 318 -11.81 6.62 8.36
C LEU A 318 -12.40 7.66 7.40
N PRO A 319 -13.74 7.88 7.43
CA PRO A 319 -14.40 8.92 6.65
C PRO A 319 -13.89 10.32 6.98
N GLU A 320 -13.69 11.16 5.98
CA GLU A 320 -13.22 12.54 6.15
C GLU A 320 -14.21 13.41 6.94
N LYS A 321 -15.53 13.15 6.77
CA LYS A 321 -16.63 13.89 7.43
C LYS A 321 -17.06 13.30 8.78
N LEU A 322 -16.33 12.30 9.27
CA LEU A 322 -16.68 11.60 10.50
C LEU A 322 -16.68 12.53 11.71
N ASN A 323 -17.79 12.59 12.42
CA ASN A 323 -17.91 13.35 13.65
C ASN A 323 -18.07 12.47 14.90
N GLN A 324 -18.46 11.20 14.75
CA GLN A 324 -18.69 10.31 15.88
C GLN A 324 -18.34 8.85 15.55
N ILE A 325 -17.64 8.19 16.50
CA ILE A 325 -17.41 6.74 16.50
C ILE A 325 -18.27 6.13 17.60
N GLY A 326 -19.11 5.16 17.23
CA GLY A 326 -20.13 4.54 18.07
C GLY A 326 -19.60 3.49 19.03
N VAL A 327 -20.54 2.86 19.76
CA VAL A 327 -20.27 1.82 20.74
C VAL A 327 -19.61 0.60 20.09
N LYS A 328 -18.46 0.15 20.64
CA LYS A 328 -17.72 -1.05 20.17
C LYS A 328 -17.42 -1.06 18.67
N ALA A 329 -17.30 0.11 18.04
CA ALA A 329 -17.17 0.21 16.59
C ALA A 329 -15.98 -0.59 16.05
N PHE A 330 -14.83 -0.60 16.74
CA PHE A 330 -13.61 -1.36 16.42
C PHE A 330 -13.17 -2.30 17.56
N ASP A 331 -14.10 -2.66 18.47
CA ASP A 331 -13.80 -3.55 19.60
C ASP A 331 -13.28 -4.91 19.07
N GLY A 332 -12.12 -5.36 19.55
CA GLY A 332 -11.51 -6.61 19.14
C GLY A 332 -10.76 -6.58 17.79
N CYS A 333 -10.48 -5.39 17.21
CA CYS A 333 -9.58 -5.27 16.06
C CYS A 333 -8.11 -5.40 16.52
N CYS A 334 -7.71 -6.62 16.87
CA CYS A 334 -6.45 -6.88 17.58
C CYS A 334 -5.18 -6.47 16.82
N CYS A 335 -5.22 -6.47 15.49
CA CYS A 335 -4.08 -6.17 14.63
C CYS A 335 -3.98 -4.70 14.21
N LEU A 336 -4.95 -3.86 14.60
CA LEU A 336 -4.96 -2.45 14.25
C LEU A 336 -3.81 -1.71 14.95
N VAL A 337 -2.85 -1.20 14.18
CA VAL A 337 -1.59 -0.62 14.71
C VAL A 337 -1.70 0.87 14.94
N ALA A 338 -2.38 1.57 14.06
CA ALA A 338 -2.58 3.02 14.13
C ALA A 338 -3.94 3.40 13.53
N VAL A 339 -4.48 4.51 14.00
CA VAL A 339 -5.72 5.11 13.46
C VAL A 339 -5.48 6.61 13.30
N SER A 340 -5.72 7.10 12.07
CA SER A 340 -5.74 8.53 11.80
C SER A 340 -7.16 9.05 11.95
N PHE A 341 -7.41 9.84 12.99
CA PHE A 341 -8.71 10.43 13.22
C PHE A 341 -8.92 11.68 12.35
N PRO A 342 -10.09 11.82 11.71
CA PRO A 342 -10.40 13.02 10.94
C PRO A 342 -10.64 14.24 11.86
N PRO A 343 -10.40 15.46 11.37
CA PRO A 343 -10.37 16.67 12.18
C PRO A 343 -11.73 17.04 12.83
N ASN A 344 -12.85 16.54 12.27
CA ASN A 344 -14.20 16.84 12.77
C ASN A 344 -14.69 15.87 13.84
N LEU A 345 -13.91 14.84 14.19
CA LEU A 345 -14.31 13.88 15.21
C LEU A 345 -14.44 14.55 16.57
N ASN A 346 -15.63 14.51 17.16
CA ASN A 346 -15.93 15.11 18.47
C ASN A 346 -16.17 14.09 19.58
N LYS A 347 -16.49 12.82 19.24
CA LYS A 347 -16.81 11.80 20.23
C LYS A 347 -16.30 10.41 19.84
N ILE A 348 -15.69 9.72 20.80
CA ILE A 348 -15.31 8.30 20.72
C ILE A 348 -16.13 7.53 21.75
N GLY A 349 -16.90 6.54 21.29
CA GLY A 349 -17.92 5.82 22.04
C GLY A 349 -17.41 4.78 23.02
N PHE A 350 -18.34 4.17 23.75
CA PHE A 350 -18.08 3.09 24.72
C PHE A 350 -17.42 1.87 24.05
N TYR A 351 -16.27 1.42 24.56
CA TYR A 351 -15.44 0.35 23.98
C TYR A 351 -15.10 0.54 22.50
N ALA A 352 -15.11 1.76 21.96
CA ALA A 352 -14.96 1.97 20.51
C ALA A 352 -13.70 1.31 19.94
N PHE A 353 -12.60 1.31 20.68
CA PHE A 353 -11.32 0.64 20.38
C PHE A 353 -10.94 -0.35 21.47
N GLY A 354 -11.92 -0.94 22.16
CA GLY A 354 -11.66 -1.93 23.20
C GLY A 354 -10.87 -3.10 22.63
N TYR A 355 -9.85 -3.56 23.36
CA TYR A 355 -8.99 -4.69 22.99
C TYR A 355 -8.31 -4.60 21.61
N CYS A 356 -8.09 -3.41 21.08
CA CYS A 356 -7.19 -3.17 19.94
C CYS A 356 -5.73 -3.30 20.41
N ARG A 357 -5.28 -4.53 20.64
CA ARG A 357 -4.04 -4.85 21.36
C ARG A 357 -2.78 -4.33 20.70
N SER A 358 -2.76 -4.20 19.36
CA SER A 358 -1.61 -3.71 18.60
C SER A 358 -1.59 -2.19 18.44
N LEU A 359 -2.62 -1.48 18.90
CA LEU A 359 -2.73 -0.02 18.74
C LEU A 359 -1.66 0.69 19.58
N ARG A 360 -0.74 1.37 18.89
CA ARG A 360 0.44 2.01 19.52
C ARG A 360 0.30 3.51 19.63
N ASN A 361 -0.18 4.13 18.55
CA ASN A 361 -0.25 5.57 18.43
C ASN A 361 -1.69 5.98 18.21
N VAL A 362 -2.13 6.85 19.08
CA VAL A 362 -3.44 7.49 19.00
C VAL A 362 -3.22 9.00 19.06
N VAL A 363 -3.56 9.65 17.96
CA VAL A 363 -3.50 11.10 17.87
C VAL A 363 -4.91 11.63 17.82
N PHE A 364 -5.32 12.31 18.86
CA PHE A 364 -6.66 12.87 18.94
C PHE A 364 -6.77 14.19 18.19
N PRO A 365 -7.84 14.39 17.42
CA PRO A 365 -8.05 15.64 16.70
C PRO A 365 -8.45 16.79 17.62
N CYS A 366 -8.14 18.01 17.21
CA CYS A 366 -8.35 19.23 17.99
C CYS A 366 -9.82 19.56 18.30
N LYS A 367 -10.80 18.87 17.68
CA LYS A 367 -12.24 19.02 18.00
C LYS A 367 -12.80 17.91 18.89
N LEU A 368 -11.98 16.96 19.31
CA LEU A 368 -12.44 15.88 20.17
C LEU A 368 -12.81 16.40 21.55
N GLN A 369 -14.06 16.20 21.95
CA GLN A 369 -14.61 16.66 23.23
C GLN A 369 -14.78 15.53 24.23
N ASN A 370 -15.14 14.32 23.77
CA ASN A 370 -15.50 13.26 24.67
C ASN A 370 -14.90 11.91 24.26
N ILE A 371 -14.18 11.30 25.18
CA ILE A 371 -13.78 9.89 25.15
C ILE A 371 -14.64 9.18 26.18
N VAL A 372 -15.50 8.24 25.75
CA VAL A 372 -16.46 7.58 26.63
C VAL A 372 -15.79 6.44 27.40
N GLU A 373 -16.49 5.91 28.39
CA GLU A 373 -16.09 4.78 29.23
C GLU A 373 -15.52 3.60 28.40
N CYS A 374 -14.39 3.03 28.87
CA CYS A 374 -13.71 1.88 28.27
C CYS A 374 -13.26 2.06 26.80
N ALA A 375 -13.23 3.27 26.27
CA ALA A 375 -13.06 3.51 24.83
C ALA A 375 -11.79 2.84 24.24
N PHE A 376 -10.67 2.82 24.99
CA PHE A 376 -9.40 2.18 24.60
C PHE A 376 -8.98 1.08 25.57
N ARG A 377 -9.90 0.54 26.35
CA ARG A 377 -9.60 -0.51 27.33
C ARG A 377 -8.90 -1.71 26.68
N GLY A 378 -7.76 -2.14 27.24
CA GLY A 378 -7.03 -3.31 26.78
C GLY A 378 -6.21 -3.09 25.51
N CYS A 379 -5.90 -1.84 25.16
CA CYS A 379 -4.93 -1.49 24.12
C CYS A 379 -3.49 -1.73 24.63
N ALA A 380 -3.06 -2.99 24.60
CA ALA A 380 -1.84 -3.47 25.26
C ALA A 380 -0.53 -2.90 24.69
N SER A 381 -0.57 -2.21 23.55
CA SER A 381 0.60 -1.57 22.93
C SER A 381 0.60 -0.03 23.08
N LEU A 382 -0.45 0.56 23.68
CA LEU A 382 -0.60 2.01 23.78
C LEU A 382 0.21 2.52 24.99
N THR A 383 1.28 3.26 24.69
CA THR A 383 2.24 3.72 25.74
C THR A 383 2.19 5.22 25.99
N GLU A 384 1.50 5.97 25.15
CA GLU A 384 1.42 7.43 25.23
C GLU A 384 0.03 7.91 24.84
N VAL A 385 -0.46 8.93 25.53
CA VAL A 385 -1.75 9.59 25.26
C VAL A 385 -1.55 11.10 25.31
N ARG A 386 -2.09 11.80 24.30
CA ARG A 386 -2.07 13.26 24.19
C ARG A 386 -3.51 13.78 24.08
N PHE A 387 -3.98 14.49 25.09
CA PHE A 387 -5.32 15.07 25.12
C PHE A 387 -5.32 16.48 24.53
N PRO A 388 -6.11 16.74 23.47
CA PRO A 388 -6.22 18.07 22.89
C PRO A 388 -6.89 19.06 23.87
N SER A 389 -6.71 20.37 23.69
CA SER A 389 -7.32 21.40 24.52
C SER A 389 -8.85 21.42 24.47
N SER A 390 -9.42 20.86 23.41
CA SER A 390 -10.88 20.73 23.24
C SER A 390 -11.54 19.67 24.10
N ILE A 391 -10.74 18.74 24.70
CA ILE A 391 -11.27 17.62 25.46
C ILE A 391 -12.00 18.08 26.72
N GLN A 392 -13.22 17.63 26.92
CA GLN A 392 -14.06 17.99 28.05
C GLN A 392 -14.13 16.86 29.10
N SER A 393 -14.16 15.61 28.61
CA SER A 393 -14.25 14.47 29.52
C SER A 393 -13.63 13.21 28.96
N VAL A 394 -13.02 12.42 29.86
CA VAL A 394 -12.55 11.06 29.61
C VAL A 394 -13.21 10.12 30.61
N GLY A 395 -13.89 9.09 30.09
CA GLY A 395 -14.71 8.19 30.87
C GLY A 395 -13.95 7.21 31.75
N GLU A 396 -14.70 6.50 32.57
CA GLU A 396 -14.20 5.44 33.46
C GLU A 396 -13.55 4.31 32.64
N ASN A 397 -12.42 3.77 33.11
CA ASN A 397 -11.68 2.69 32.48
C ASN A 397 -11.28 2.96 31.00
N ALA A 398 -11.30 4.23 30.55
CA ALA A 398 -11.05 4.54 29.15
C ALA A 398 -9.70 4.02 28.63
N PHE A 399 -8.69 4.01 29.49
CA PHE A 399 -7.33 3.52 29.21
C PHE A 399 -6.90 2.41 30.20
N CYS A 400 -7.85 1.71 30.80
CA CYS A 400 -7.55 0.59 31.69
C CYS A 400 -6.92 -0.57 30.90
N SER A 401 -5.91 -1.24 31.45
CA SER A 401 -5.12 -2.29 30.80
C SER A 401 -4.35 -1.80 29.56
N CYS A 402 -3.91 -0.53 29.60
CA CYS A 402 -2.99 0.09 28.65
C CYS A 402 -1.68 0.43 29.38
N PRO A 403 -0.49 0.04 28.87
CA PRO A 403 0.80 0.28 29.53
C PRO A 403 1.27 1.74 29.31
N ILE A 404 0.43 2.71 29.68
CA ILE A 404 0.70 4.12 29.45
C ILE A 404 1.91 4.56 30.29
N LYS A 405 2.89 5.18 29.63
CA LYS A 405 4.11 5.73 30.25
C LYS A 405 4.13 7.25 30.23
N LYS A 406 3.37 7.88 29.31
CA LYS A 406 3.31 9.33 29.17
C LYS A 406 1.89 9.78 28.92
N VAL A 407 1.45 10.77 29.69
CA VAL A 407 0.17 11.45 29.51
C VAL A 407 0.44 12.92 29.30
N TYR A 408 -0.02 13.47 28.19
CA TYR A 408 0.06 14.90 27.90
C TYR A 408 -1.32 15.51 27.98
N THR A 409 -1.41 16.67 28.61
CA THR A 409 -2.62 17.49 28.63
C THR A 409 -2.27 18.93 28.31
N TYR A 410 -3.03 19.54 27.42
CA TYR A 410 -2.77 20.91 26.97
C TYR A 410 -3.75 21.93 27.59
N THR A 411 -4.54 21.50 28.58
CA THR A 411 -5.49 22.36 29.26
C THR A 411 -4.89 22.92 30.55
N ILE A 412 -5.14 24.21 30.86
CA ILE A 412 -4.79 24.82 32.12
C ILE A 412 -5.67 24.27 33.26
N GLU A 413 -6.97 24.13 32.99
CA GLU A 413 -7.90 23.48 33.90
C GLU A 413 -7.91 21.99 33.66
N PRO A 414 -7.88 21.16 34.73
CA PRO A 414 -7.88 19.72 34.56
C PRO A 414 -9.11 19.18 33.83
N ILE A 415 -8.85 18.34 32.85
CA ILE A 415 -9.89 17.60 32.15
C ILE A 415 -10.70 16.77 33.14
N LYS A 416 -11.99 16.64 32.94
CA LYS A 416 -12.83 15.76 33.75
C LYS A 416 -12.51 14.30 33.44
N ILE A 417 -11.92 13.60 34.39
CA ILE A 417 -11.65 12.16 34.34
C ILE A 417 -12.31 11.44 35.51
N SER A 418 -12.47 10.11 35.39
CA SER A 418 -12.87 9.24 36.50
C SER A 418 -11.65 8.78 37.29
N GLN A 419 -11.87 8.30 38.52
CA GLN A 419 -10.81 7.71 39.34
C GLN A 419 -10.12 6.52 38.66
N ASP A 420 -10.88 5.74 37.87
CA ASP A 420 -10.44 4.51 37.20
C ASP A 420 -10.20 4.74 35.72
N THR A 421 -9.99 5.99 35.27
CA THR A 421 -9.68 6.28 33.85
C THR A 421 -8.42 5.55 33.37
N PHE A 422 -7.40 5.50 34.23
CA PHE A 422 -6.16 4.75 34.03
C PHE A 422 -5.99 3.69 35.14
N ASP A 423 -5.11 2.71 34.90
CA ASP A 423 -4.71 1.74 35.93
C ASP A 423 -3.88 2.40 37.04
N SER A 424 -3.86 1.78 38.21
CA SER A 424 -3.02 2.19 39.35
C SER A 424 -1.53 2.27 39.00
N ASP A 425 -1.06 1.37 38.13
CA ASP A 425 0.31 1.36 37.66
C ASP A 425 0.62 2.61 36.82
N THR A 426 -0.30 3.02 35.95
CA THR A 426 -0.16 4.28 35.19
C THR A 426 -0.09 5.48 36.11
N TYR A 427 -0.98 5.61 37.08
CA TYR A 427 -0.92 6.72 38.06
C TYR A 427 0.38 6.72 38.84
N SER A 428 0.97 5.57 39.09
CA SER A 428 2.20 5.45 39.90
C SER A 428 3.49 5.63 39.12
N THR A 429 3.51 5.37 37.80
CA THR A 429 4.74 5.26 37.01
C THR A 429 4.81 6.20 35.80
N ALA A 430 3.65 6.63 35.28
CA ALA A 430 3.63 7.43 34.06
C ALA A 430 4.02 8.89 34.32
N GLU A 431 4.71 9.49 33.38
CA GLU A 431 4.99 10.92 33.33
C GLU A 431 3.72 11.69 32.98
N LEU A 432 3.34 12.68 33.75
CA LEU A 432 2.25 13.61 33.44
C LEU A 432 2.84 14.95 32.99
N TRP A 433 2.62 15.26 31.70
CA TRP A 433 3.07 16.49 31.07
C TRP A 433 1.92 17.49 30.98
N MET A 434 2.12 18.73 31.48
CA MET A 434 1.09 19.76 31.53
C MET A 434 1.70 21.15 31.35
N PRO A 435 0.91 22.19 31.00
CA PRO A 435 1.38 23.58 30.99
C PRO A 435 1.90 24.01 32.35
N THR A 436 3.02 24.75 32.40
CA THR A 436 3.66 25.22 33.66
C THR A 436 2.68 25.93 34.60
N GLN A 437 1.75 26.69 34.06
CA GLN A 437 0.76 27.43 34.83
C GLN A 437 -0.33 26.55 35.47
N SER A 438 -0.45 25.31 35.11
CA SER A 438 -1.54 24.41 35.49
C SER A 438 -1.19 23.48 36.66
N TYR A 439 0.08 23.49 37.14
CA TYR A 439 0.58 22.59 38.20
C TYR A 439 -0.37 22.48 39.41
N SER A 440 -0.73 23.62 40.02
CA SER A 440 -1.58 23.62 41.21
C SER A 440 -2.98 23.05 40.91
N ASN A 441 -3.53 23.31 39.74
CA ASN A 441 -4.84 22.83 39.35
C ASN A 441 -4.87 21.30 39.22
N TYR A 442 -3.82 20.69 38.62
CA TYR A 442 -3.71 19.26 38.49
C TYR A 442 -3.32 18.58 39.79
N TYR A 443 -2.36 19.17 40.55
CA TYR A 443 -1.87 18.61 41.81
C TYR A 443 -2.98 18.50 42.90
N TYR A 444 -3.82 19.52 43.05
CA TYR A 444 -4.93 19.51 44.00
C TYR A 444 -6.22 18.89 43.46
N ASN A 445 -6.22 18.47 42.21
CA ASN A 445 -7.37 17.78 41.64
C ASN A 445 -7.46 16.34 42.16
N THR A 446 -8.64 15.88 42.57
CA THR A 446 -8.84 14.59 43.23
C THR A 446 -8.45 13.40 42.36
N GLN A 447 -8.68 13.50 41.05
CA GLN A 447 -8.41 12.43 40.08
C GLN A 447 -7.00 12.54 39.51
N TRP A 448 -6.59 13.72 39.04
CA TRP A 448 -5.26 13.94 38.46
C TRP A 448 -4.15 13.93 39.50
N GLY A 449 -4.44 14.31 40.73
CA GLY A 449 -3.48 14.24 41.86
C GLY A 449 -3.10 12.81 42.28
N GLN A 450 -3.65 11.77 41.65
CA GLN A 450 -3.21 10.37 41.81
C GLN A 450 -1.86 10.10 41.10
N PHE A 451 -1.49 10.90 40.07
CA PHE A 451 -0.14 10.82 39.53
C PHE A 451 0.90 11.19 40.59
N ARG A 452 2.03 10.48 40.60
CA ARG A 452 3.09 10.74 41.57
C ARG A 452 3.78 12.08 41.28
N ASN A 453 4.09 12.83 42.31
CA ASN A 453 4.69 14.17 42.21
C ASN A 453 6.04 14.21 41.50
N ASP A 454 6.83 13.13 41.64
CA ASP A 454 8.14 12.99 41.00
C ASP A 454 8.04 12.71 39.47
N ASN A 455 6.85 12.42 38.98
CA ASN A 455 6.57 12.17 37.58
C ASN A 455 5.85 13.34 36.89
N TYR A 456 5.70 14.50 37.56
CA TYR A 456 5.13 15.68 36.92
C TYR A 456 6.19 16.40 36.09
N HIS A 457 5.81 16.68 34.85
CA HIS A 457 6.60 17.43 33.89
C HIS A 457 5.78 18.60 33.35
N TRP A 458 6.44 19.66 32.93
CA TRP A 458 5.78 20.85 32.41
C TRP A 458 6.51 21.38 31.18
N PHE A 459 5.77 22.09 30.38
CA PHE A 459 6.27 22.86 29.25
C PHE A 459 5.84 24.33 29.42
N ASP A 460 6.72 25.25 29.03
CA ASP A 460 6.55 26.69 29.28
C ASP A 460 5.48 27.33 28.41
N GLU A 461 5.07 26.67 27.31
CA GLU A 461 3.96 27.07 26.44
C GLU A 461 3.07 25.86 26.16
N PRO A 462 1.75 26.06 26.05
CA PRO A 462 0.85 24.99 25.62
C PRO A 462 1.09 24.68 24.14
N TYR A 463 1.96 23.73 23.85
CA TYR A 463 2.12 23.20 22.52
C TYR A 463 1.00 22.19 22.25
N GLU A 464 0.00 22.60 21.51
CA GLU A 464 -0.89 21.67 20.85
C GLU A 464 -0.23 21.15 19.60
N TYR A 465 -0.27 19.81 19.38
CA TYR A 465 0.05 19.25 18.08
C TYR A 465 -1.22 19.22 17.26
N PHE A 466 -1.18 19.90 16.12
CA PHE A 466 -2.24 19.84 15.14
C PHE A 466 -1.82 18.91 14.00
N TYR A 467 -2.60 17.85 13.75
CA TYR A 467 -2.26 16.88 12.73
C TYR A 467 -3.17 17.05 11.53
N VAL A 468 -2.56 17.32 10.39
CA VAL A 468 -3.22 17.41 9.11
C VAL A 468 -3.01 16.09 8.37
N ASN A 469 -4.02 15.22 8.39
CA ASN A 469 -3.99 13.92 7.71
C ASN A 469 -4.78 13.92 6.40
N ASN A 470 -5.63 14.91 6.20
CA ASN A 470 -6.42 15.18 5.00
C ASN A 470 -6.33 16.67 4.70
N ASP A 471 -7.01 17.15 3.67
CA ASP A 471 -7.04 18.57 3.36
C ASP A 471 -7.70 19.38 4.50
N TYR A 472 -7.00 20.38 4.97
CA TYR A 472 -7.47 21.29 6.00
C TYR A 472 -7.23 22.75 5.59
N THR A 473 -8.28 23.56 5.61
CA THR A 473 -8.21 24.98 5.24
C THR A 473 -8.19 25.86 6.48
N LEU A 474 -7.14 26.67 6.61
CA LEU A 474 -7.06 27.74 7.59
C LEU A 474 -7.74 28.99 7.03
N ASP A 475 -8.83 29.44 7.67
CA ASP A 475 -9.60 30.62 7.29
C ASP A 475 -9.95 31.47 8.52
N LYS A 476 -10.06 32.79 8.35
CA LYS A 476 -10.42 33.76 9.39
C LYS A 476 -11.87 33.62 9.90
N GLY A 477 -12.75 32.98 9.15
CA GLY A 477 -14.17 32.93 9.44
C GLY A 477 -14.54 31.81 10.40
N ASN A 478 -15.48 32.05 11.30
CA ASN A 478 -16.30 31.02 11.94
C ASN A 478 -17.17 30.34 10.87
N SER A 479 -16.59 29.53 10.00
CA SER A 479 -17.40 28.80 9.04
C SER A 479 -17.99 27.57 9.73
N ALA A 480 -19.28 27.36 9.56
CA ALA A 480 -19.96 26.12 9.95
C ALA A 480 -19.54 24.93 9.04
N ASP A 481 -18.64 25.14 8.10
CA ASP A 481 -18.09 24.15 7.19
C ASP A 481 -16.94 23.44 7.90
N GLY A 482 -17.09 22.17 8.18
CA GLY A 482 -16.27 21.38 9.09
C GLY A 482 -14.78 21.23 8.71
N ASP A 483 -14.38 21.61 7.49
CA ASP A 483 -13.00 21.48 6.99
C ASP A 483 -12.24 22.83 7.00
N LYS A 484 -12.79 23.87 7.62
CA LYS A 484 -12.22 25.22 7.72
C LYS A 484 -12.16 25.67 9.18
N GLY A 485 -11.06 26.26 9.58
CA GLY A 485 -10.89 26.76 10.95
C GLY A 485 -9.62 27.57 11.11
N ARG A 486 -9.34 27.96 12.33
CA ARG A 486 -8.08 28.56 12.74
C ARG A 486 -7.43 27.68 13.81
N PHE A 487 -6.14 27.83 14.01
CA PHE A 487 -5.49 27.23 15.14
C PHE A 487 -5.92 27.96 16.43
N ASP A 488 -6.27 27.20 17.46
CA ASP A 488 -6.42 27.75 18.79
C ASP A 488 -5.04 27.78 19.47
N GLY A 489 -4.51 28.98 19.72
CA GLY A 489 -3.14 29.15 20.20
C GLY A 489 -2.09 29.13 19.08
N THR A 490 -0.89 28.64 19.37
CA THR A 490 0.22 28.45 18.44
C THR A 490 0.69 26.99 18.43
N PRO A 491 -0.14 26.05 17.91
CA PRO A 491 0.20 24.62 17.95
C PRO A 491 1.39 24.31 17.03
N ASP A 492 2.15 23.29 17.38
CA ASP A 492 3.00 22.63 16.41
C ASP A 492 2.14 21.85 15.42
N VAL A 493 2.41 21.96 14.11
CA VAL A 493 1.58 21.41 13.04
C VAL A 493 2.33 20.33 12.29
N ASP A 494 1.84 19.10 12.38
CA ASP A 494 2.32 17.99 11.59
C ASP A 494 1.41 17.78 10.37
N VAL A 495 1.86 18.15 9.18
CA VAL A 495 1.20 17.80 7.93
C VAL A 495 1.73 16.43 7.51
N ASN A 496 0.93 15.39 7.73
CA ASN A 496 1.33 14.01 7.49
C ASN A 496 1.23 13.63 6.00
N PRO A 497 1.92 12.57 5.55
CA PRO A 497 1.82 12.10 4.17
C PRO A 497 0.36 11.86 3.76
N GLY A 498 -0.08 12.49 2.67
CA GLY A 498 -1.47 12.49 2.21
C GLY A 498 -2.32 13.64 2.74
N GLY A 499 -1.83 14.43 3.71
CA GLY A 499 -2.49 15.64 4.19
C GLY A 499 -2.14 16.86 3.37
N GLY A 500 -3.09 17.80 3.28
CA GLY A 500 -2.94 19.09 2.60
C GLY A 500 -3.34 20.25 3.51
N LEU A 501 -2.43 21.19 3.79
CA LEU A 501 -2.73 22.40 4.53
C LEU A 501 -2.96 23.57 3.54
N ILE A 502 -4.13 24.18 3.57
CA ILE A 502 -4.49 25.33 2.73
C ILE A 502 -4.62 26.55 3.63
N VAL A 503 -3.85 27.62 3.35
CA VAL A 503 -3.86 28.87 4.12
C VAL A 503 -4.51 29.96 3.26
N GLU A 504 -5.75 30.36 3.58
CA GLU A 504 -6.54 31.30 2.77
C GLU A 504 -6.69 32.69 3.38
N GLY A 505 -6.50 32.88 4.70
CA GLY A 505 -6.77 34.16 5.36
C GLY A 505 -5.52 34.92 5.77
N GLU A 506 -5.52 36.29 5.71
CA GLU A 506 -4.51 37.10 6.35
C GLU A 506 -4.77 37.27 7.85
N GLY A 507 -3.75 37.14 8.68
CA GLY A 507 -3.71 37.46 10.11
C GLY A 507 -3.84 36.26 11.03
N ASP A 508 -3.31 36.38 12.22
CA ASP A 508 -3.30 35.54 13.46
C ASP A 508 -3.57 34.04 13.29
N GLN A 509 -2.95 33.41 12.31
CA GLN A 509 -2.90 31.98 12.10
C GLN A 509 -1.56 31.47 12.66
N GLY A 510 -1.23 31.86 13.89
CA GLY A 510 0.05 31.51 14.51
C GLY A 510 0.19 30.00 14.66
N ALA A 511 1.24 29.44 14.08
CA ALA A 511 1.67 28.07 14.34
C ALA A 511 3.01 28.10 15.09
N GLY A 512 3.27 27.07 15.89
CA GLY A 512 4.59 26.78 16.41
C GLY A 512 5.50 26.26 15.30
N ASP A 513 6.05 25.08 15.45
CA ASP A 513 6.79 24.40 14.40
C ASP A 513 5.83 23.69 13.43
N VAL A 514 6.04 23.85 12.13
CA VAL A 514 5.27 23.17 11.10
C VAL A 514 6.17 22.13 10.44
N HIS A 515 5.74 20.87 10.47
CA HIS A 515 6.43 19.73 9.87
C HIS A 515 5.69 19.22 8.64
N LEU A 516 6.27 19.41 7.47
CA LEU A 516 5.76 18.88 6.21
C LEU A 516 6.44 17.55 5.93
N LYS A 517 5.68 16.45 5.99
CA LYS A 517 6.24 15.08 6.01
C LYS A 517 6.10 14.35 4.68
N GLY A 518 7.08 13.51 4.35
CA GLY A 518 7.06 12.59 3.22
C GLY A 518 7.58 11.22 3.62
N ASP A 519 6.96 10.14 3.14
CA ASP A 519 7.38 8.76 3.41
C ASP A 519 8.07 8.07 2.21
N GLY A 520 8.36 8.84 1.16
CA GLY A 520 8.96 8.36 -0.08
C GLY A 520 7.95 7.86 -1.12
N LYS A 521 6.68 7.69 -0.76
CA LYS A 521 5.56 7.37 -1.65
C LYS A 521 4.47 8.43 -1.58
N ASN A 522 4.10 8.81 -0.37
CA ASN A 522 3.09 9.83 -0.12
C ASN A 522 3.75 11.09 0.41
N TRP A 523 3.21 12.23 0.07
CA TRP A 523 3.74 13.54 0.41
C TRP A 523 2.67 14.38 1.07
N ALA A 524 3.06 15.13 2.09
CA ALA A 524 2.27 16.21 2.61
C ALA A 524 2.40 17.44 1.71
N SER A 525 1.41 18.32 1.76
CA SER A 525 1.41 19.52 0.93
C SER A 525 0.95 20.78 1.69
N ILE A 526 1.47 21.93 1.31
CA ILE A 526 0.99 23.24 1.77
C ILE A 526 0.68 24.13 0.56
N ILE A 527 -0.52 24.67 0.52
CA ILE A 527 -0.93 25.73 -0.41
C ILE A 527 -1.19 27.00 0.39
N ALA A 528 -0.30 27.97 0.30
CA ALA A 528 -0.47 29.26 0.95
C ALA A 528 -0.97 30.30 -0.05
N HIS A 529 -2.19 30.81 0.15
CA HIS A 529 -2.74 31.97 -0.53
C HIS A 529 -2.51 33.26 0.28
N ALA A 530 -2.16 33.11 1.56
CA ALA A 530 -1.79 34.17 2.48
C ALA A 530 -0.54 33.79 3.26
N ASN A 531 0.08 34.77 3.94
CA ASN A 531 1.23 34.52 4.79
C ASN A 531 0.83 33.60 5.97
N MET A 532 1.57 32.54 6.17
CA MET A 532 1.46 31.66 7.33
C MET A 532 2.43 32.17 8.41
N ASP A 533 1.91 32.56 9.58
CA ASP A 533 2.73 32.94 10.70
C ASP A 533 3.10 31.70 11.54
N ALA A 534 4.18 31.04 11.17
CA ALA A 534 4.75 29.93 11.92
C ALA A 534 6.11 30.31 12.50
N LYS A 535 6.50 29.70 13.61
CA LYS A 535 7.84 29.90 14.20
C LYS A 535 8.92 29.33 13.29
N ARG A 536 8.74 28.07 12.85
CA ARG A 536 9.67 27.34 11.97
C ARG A 536 8.90 26.41 11.04
N LEU A 537 9.45 26.16 9.86
CA LEU A 537 8.95 25.14 8.93
C LEU A 537 10.03 24.11 8.70
N TYR A 538 9.68 22.84 8.88
CA TYR A 538 10.55 21.70 8.61
C TYR A 538 9.99 20.87 7.45
N LEU A 539 10.90 20.37 6.62
CA LEU A 539 10.63 19.30 5.68
C LEU A 539 11.22 18.01 6.23
N ASP A 540 10.39 17.06 6.58
CA ASP A 540 10.81 15.79 7.17
C ASP A 540 10.51 14.63 6.23
N ILE A 541 11.52 14.13 5.55
CA ILE A 541 11.39 13.15 4.47
C ILE A 541 12.05 11.84 4.88
N THR A 542 11.32 10.75 4.88
CA THR A 542 11.86 9.41 5.10
C THR A 542 12.69 8.97 3.89
N VAL A 543 13.96 8.70 4.10
CA VAL A 543 14.92 8.28 3.07
C VAL A 543 15.51 6.91 3.38
N LYS A 544 15.78 6.15 2.33
CA LYS A 544 16.35 4.79 2.41
C LYS A 544 17.86 4.81 2.20
N ALA A 545 18.57 3.96 2.95
CA ALA A 545 20.01 3.78 2.83
C ALA A 545 20.43 3.36 1.44
N ASN A 546 21.52 3.95 0.95
CA ASN A 546 22.14 3.60 -0.32
C ASN A 546 21.23 3.73 -1.57
N CYS A 547 20.09 4.43 -1.42
CA CYS A 547 19.19 4.77 -2.52
C CYS A 547 19.39 6.23 -2.91
N TRP A 548 19.30 6.55 -4.21
CA TRP A 548 19.25 7.92 -4.67
C TRP A 548 17.82 8.46 -4.60
N HIS A 549 17.68 9.61 -3.95
CA HIS A 549 16.43 10.36 -3.83
C HIS A 549 16.56 11.64 -4.64
N PHE A 550 15.52 12.01 -5.36
CA PHE A 550 15.51 13.17 -6.27
C PHE A 550 14.72 14.29 -5.63
N PHE A 551 15.31 15.48 -5.51
CA PHE A 551 14.68 16.63 -4.87
C PHE A 551 14.88 17.90 -5.67
N CYS A 552 13.87 18.75 -5.63
CA CYS A 552 13.93 20.15 -6.02
C CYS A 552 13.26 20.99 -4.91
N PHE A 553 13.91 22.05 -4.50
CA PHE A 553 13.38 22.90 -3.43
C PHE A 553 12.75 24.18 -3.99
N PRO A 554 11.61 24.63 -3.46
CA PRO A 554 10.93 25.87 -3.89
C PRO A 554 11.63 27.14 -3.43
N PHE A 555 12.67 27.04 -2.58
CA PHE A 555 13.47 28.13 -2.03
C PHE A 555 14.92 27.68 -1.85
N ASP A 556 15.84 28.65 -1.71
CA ASP A 556 17.21 28.33 -1.36
C ASP A 556 17.30 27.71 0.03
N VAL A 557 17.96 26.55 0.14
CA VAL A 557 18.14 25.81 1.38
C VAL A 557 19.59 25.94 1.83
N LYS A 558 19.81 26.49 3.02
CA LYS A 558 21.15 26.57 3.60
C LYS A 558 21.63 25.19 4.03
N ARG A 559 22.83 24.79 3.62
CA ARG A 559 23.37 23.45 3.95
C ARG A 559 23.45 23.18 5.46
N SER A 560 23.71 24.23 6.28
CA SER A 560 23.73 24.10 7.74
C SER A 560 22.35 23.79 8.36
N ASN A 561 21.27 24.00 7.61
CA ASN A 561 19.89 23.75 8.03
C ASN A 561 19.41 22.33 7.67
N ILE A 562 20.31 21.51 7.11
CA ILE A 562 20.00 20.14 6.72
C ILE A 562 20.55 19.18 7.79
N SER A 563 19.69 18.32 8.31
CA SER A 563 20.09 17.26 9.22
C SER A 563 19.60 15.90 8.71
N CYS A 564 20.47 14.91 8.80
CA CYS A 564 20.17 13.52 8.49
C CYS A 564 21.08 12.60 9.31
N LYS A 565 20.54 11.53 9.84
CA LYS A 565 21.34 10.55 10.57
C LYS A 565 22.25 9.78 9.60
N GLY A 566 23.54 9.66 9.93
CA GLY A 566 24.55 9.00 9.10
C GLY A 566 25.27 9.95 8.14
N SER A 567 26.13 9.40 7.31
CA SER A 567 26.82 10.17 6.27
C SER A 567 25.91 10.34 5.06
N PHE A 568 25.87 11.53 4.49
CA PHE A 568 25.05 11.81 3.33
C PHE A 568 25.78 12.70 2.31
N VAL A 569 25.30 12.69 1.06
CA VAL A 569 25.83 13.48 -0.04
C VAL A 569 24.70 14.04 -0.91
N PHE A 570 24.88 15.29 -1.35
CA PHE A 570 24.10 15.90 -2.42
C PHE A 570 24.94 16.01 -3.69
N ARG A 571 24.31 15.73 -4.84
CA ARG A 571 24.87 16.02 -6.17
C ARG A 571 23.87 16.84 -6.97
N TYR A 572 24.37 17.70 -7.81
CA TYR A 572 23.58 18.41 -8.83
C TYR A 572 23.87 17.83 -10.22
N TYR A 573 23.00 18.10 -11.14
CA TYR A 573 23.17 17.71 -12.53
C TYR A 573 23.80 18.83 -13.32
N ASP A 574 24.86 18.51 -14.08
CA ASP A 574 25.54 19.41 -15.00
C ASP A 574 25.25 18.95 -16.44
N GLY A 575 24.36 19.67 -17.13
CA GLY A 575 23.95 19.35 -18.49
C GLY A 575 25.10 19.48 -19.51
N LYS A 576 26.08 20.34 -19.24
CA LYS A 576 27.28 20.49 -20.09
C LYS A 576 28.15 19.24 -20.03
N VAL A 577 28.35 18.66 -18.84
CA VAL A 577 29.13 17.40 -18.72
C VAL A 577 28.47 16.28 -19.52
N ARG A 578 27.13 16.20 -19.56
CA ARG A 578 26.45 15.23 -20.42
C ARG A 578 26.64 15.56 -21.90
N ALA A 579 26.44 16.81 -22.28
CA ALA A 579 26.61 17.24 -23.68
C ALA A 579 28.01 16.92 -24.25
N ASP A 580 29.03 17.11 -23.41
CA ASP A 580 30.43 16.85 -23.80
C ASP A 580 30.78 15.35 -23.83
N ASN A 581 30.19 14.51 -22.96
CA ASN A 581 30.59 13.12 -22.72
C ASN A 581 29.58 12.07 -23.14
N GLY A 582 28.37 12.44 -23.53
CA GLY A 582 27.28 11.55 -23.92
C GLY A 582 26.64 10.78 -22.75
N LYS A 583 27.11 10.97 -21.53
CA LYS A 583 26.57 10.33 -20.31
C LYS A 583 27.14 11.00 -19.05
N GLY A 584 26.50 10.71 -17.91
CA GLY A 584 26.94 11.29 -16.63
C GLY A 584 26.24 12.60 -16.34
N GLY A 585 26.96 13.61 -15.91
CA GLY A 585 26.39 14.93 -15.53
C GLY A 585 26.20 15.10 -14.02
N TRP A 586 26.29 14.04 -13.22
CA TRP A 586 26.20 14.13 -11.77
C TRP A 586 27.49 14.60 -11.15
N THR A 587 27.45 15.79 -10.54
CA THR A 587 28.62 16.46 -9.95
C THR A 587 28.38 16.65 -8.46
N ASN A 588 29.38 16.38 -7.63
CA ASN A 588 29.32 16.63 -6.20
C ASN A 588 29.11 18.14 -5.96
N LEU A 589 28.25 18.48 -5.02
CA LEU A 589 28.08 19.86 -4.61
C LEU A 589 29.37 20.36 -3.97
N PRO A 590 30.00 21.45 -4.49
CA PRO A 590 31.24 21.98 -3.92
C PRO A 590 31.07 22.38 -2.45
N ASP A 591 32.11 22.19 -1.65
CA ASP A 591 32.09 22.59 -0.24
C ASP A 591 31.97 24.13 -0.05
N THR A 592 32.32 24.88 -1.09
CA THR A 592 32.14 26.34 -1.14
C THR A 592 30.74 26.80 -1.43
N GLU A 593 29.84 25.89 -1.92
CA GLU A 593 28.44 26.24 -2.14
C GLU A 593 27.67 26.10 -0.83
N GLU A 594 27.26 27.24 -0.31
CA GLU A 594 26.56 27.32 0.99
C GLU A 594 25.07 26.94 0.89
N TYR A 595 24.49 27.01 -0.32
CA TYR A 595 23.07 26.82 -0.55
C TYR A 595 22.76 25.78 -1.61
N LEU A 596 21.69 25.00 -1.40
CA LEU A 596 20.95 24.32 -2.47
C LEU A 596 20.00 25.35 -3.07
N ARG A 597 20.08 25.58 -4.38
CA ARG A 597 19.33 26.67 -5.06
C ARG A 597 17.90 26.28 -5.40
N ALA A 598 16.98 27.21 -5.23
CA ALA A 598 15.59 27.06 -5.61
C ALA A 598 15.44 26.67 -7.10
N GLY A 599 14.48 25.77 -7.40
CA GLY A 599 14.18 25.34 -8.77
C GLY A 599 15.21 24.43 -9.40
N LYS A 600 16.39 24.25 -8.81
CA LYS A 600 17.43 23.30 -9.26
C LYS A 600 17.21 21.92 -8.68
N GLY A 601 17.32 20.90 -9.52
CA GLY A 601 17.22 19.51 -9.08
C GLY A 601 18.52 19.01 -8.45
N TYR A 602 18.36 18.18 -7.42
CA TYR A 602 19.47 17.52 -6.70
C TYR A 602 19.17 16.05 -6.51
N ILE A 603 20.20 15.23 -6.42
CA ILE A 603 20.08 13.88 -5.88
C ILE A 603 20.75 13.80 -4.51
N PHE A 604 20.15 13.03 -3.64
CA PHE A 604 20.58 12.80 -2.27
C PHE A 604 20.75 11.30 -2.01
N GLN A 605 21.79 10.94 -1.29
CA GLN A 605 22.00 9.59 -0.79
C GLN A 605 22.49 9.62 0.65
N THR A 606 22.02 8.69 1.47
CA THR A 606 22.47 8.49 2.84
C THR A 606 23.00 7.08 3.06
N SER A 607 23.87 6.91 4.05
CA SER A 607 24.45 5.61 4.43
C SER A 607 23.53 4.73 5.27
N MET A 608 22.42 5.26 5.80
CA MET A 608 21.46 4.52 6.62
C MET A 608 20.04 5.04 6.42
N ASP A 609 19.03 4.20 6.75
CA ASP A 609 17.64 4.62 6.79
C ASP A 609 17.48 5.74 7.83
N ALA A 610 16.91 6.85 7.42
CA ALA A 610 16.80 8.04 8.25
C ALA A 610 15.64 8.94 7.86
N THR A 611 15.40 9.98 8.64
CA THR A 611 14.63 11.15 8.24
C THR A 611 15.62 12.24 7.81
N LEU A 612 15.48 12.72 6.57
CA LEU A 612 16.12 13.94 6.12
C LEU A 612 15.26 15.10 6.61
N SER A 613 15.76 15.89 7.55
CA SER A 613 15.06 17.03 8.10
C SER A 613 15.73 18.32 7.63
N ILE A 614 14.94 19.24 7.07
CA ILE A 614 15.41 20.50 6.50
C ILE A 614 14.64 21.64 7.15
N LEU A 615 15.34 22.48 7.89
CA LEU A 615 14.79 23.70 8.47
C LEU A 615 14.74 24.80 7.41
N ILE A 616 13.55 25.36 7.23
CA ILE A 616 13.29 26.48 6.33
C ILE A 616 13.26 27.77 7.13
N GLU A 617 14.04 28.74 6.68
CA GLU A 617 14.12 30.06 7.34
C GLU A 617 12.82 30.85 7.18
N LYS A 618 12.41 31.57 8.24
CA LYS A 618 11.11 32.28 8.31
C LYS A 618 10.89 33.27 7.17
N ASP A 619 11.94 33.93 6.68
CA ASP A 619 11.85 34.85 5.56
C ASP A 619 11.53 34.17 4.22
N LYS A 620 11.67 32.84 4.14
CA LYS A 620 11.37 32.01 2.95
C LYS A 620 9.94 31.51 2.96
N PHE A 621 9.46 30.94 4.06
CA PHE A 621 8.11 30.39 4.08
C PHE A 621 7.00 31.42 4.28
N GLY A 622 7.28 32.60 4.83
CA GLY A 622 6.34 33.73 4.85
C GLY A 622 6.01 34.27 3.47
N LYS A 623 6.70 33.80 2.43
CA LYS A 623 6.53 34.16 1.02
C LYS A 623 6.48 32.90 0.16
N LEU A 624 5.80 31.85 0.62
CA LEU A 624 5.60 30.66 -0.22
C LEU A 624 5.01 31.10 -1.59
N PRO A 625 5.56 30.62 -2.71
CA PRO A 625 5.17 31.13 -4.03
C PRO A 625 3.66 30.97 -4.26
N GLY A 626 2.94 32.09 -4.23
CA GLY A 626 1.51 32.17 -4.57
C GLY A 626 1.27 32.63 -6.01
N VAL A 627 2.36 32.80 -6.79
CA VAL A 627 2.37 33.34 -8.14
C VAL A 627 3.04 32.35 -9.09
N THR A 628 2.83 32.57 -10.40
CA THR A 628 3.52 31.81 -11.43
C THR A 628 5.03 31.92 -11.27
N VAL A 629 5.72 30.78 -11.28
CA VAL A 629 7.19 30.67 -11.16
C VAL A 629 7.75 30.31 -12.53
N SER A 630 8.73 31.05 -12.99
CA SER A 630 9.49 30.75 -14.22
C SER A 630 10.87 30.25 -13.88
N GLY A 631 11.24 29.07 -14.37
CA GLY A 631 12.57 28.50 -14.31
C GLY A 631 13.29 28.70 -15.65
N SER A 632 14.53 29.24 -15.66
CA SER A 632 15.36 29.29 -16.86
C SER A 632 16.00 27.93 -17.13
N LEU A 633 16.04 27.54 -18.40
CA LEU A 633 16.71 26.35 -18.89
C LEU A 633 17.98 26.74 -19.67
N GLU A 634 18.99 25.88 -19.59
CA GLU A 634 20.27 26.07 -20.27
C GLU A 634 20.37 25.14 -21.48
N ALA A 635 20.75 25.71 -22.64
CA ALA A 635 21.08 24.93 -23.81
C ALA A 635 22.61 24.62 -23.84
N ASN A 636 22.94 23.35 -23.96
CA ASN A 636 24.31 22.87 -24.06
C ASN A 636 24.43 22.04 -25.35
N ALA A 637 25.19 22.54 -26.34
CA ALA A 637 25.36 21.89 -27.62
C ALA A 637 26.12 20.56 -27.46
N SER A 638 25.69 19.53 -28.18
CA SER A 638 26.34 18.23 -28.26
C SER A 638 26.38 17.77 -29.73
N THR A 639 27.33 16.91 -30.06
CA THR A 639 27.36 16.23 -31.36
C THR A 639 26.24 15.21 -31.53
N ASN A 640 25.64 14.77 -30.42
CA ASN A 640 24.46 13.92 -30.36
C ASN A 640 23.31 14.70 -29.74
N GLU A 641 22.27 14.96 -30.51
CA GLU A 641 21.10 15.75 -30.08
C GLU A 641 20.42 15.18 -28.84
N GLN A 642 20.50 13.86 -28.62
CA GLN A 642 19.96 13.22 -27.41
C GLN A 642 20.68 13.58 -26.11
N ASP A 643 21.93 13.99 -26.20
CA ASP A 643 22.73 14.34 -25.02
C ASP A 643 22.80 15.86 -24.80
N ALA A 644 22.27 16.64 -25.75
CA ALA A 644 22.27 18.08 -25.69
C ALA A 644 21.22 18.64 -24.73
N SER A 645 21.52 19.78 -24.14
CA SER A 645 20.56 20.68 -23.46
C SER A 645 19.72 20.09 -22.32
N TRP A 646 20.20 19.06 -21.65
CA TRP A 646 19.51 18.47 -20.51
C TRP A 646 19.63 19.33 -19.25
N ASN A 647 18.49 19.60 -18.64
CA ASN A 647 18.35 20.31 -17.37
C ASN A 647 17.68 19.41 -16.35
N PHE A 648 18.06 19.55 -15.08
CA PHE A 648 17.44 18.87 -13.97
C PHE A 648 16.82 19.91 -13.03
N VAL A 649 15.51 20.02 -13.10
CA VAL A 649 14.67 21.03 -12.43
C VAL A 649 13.52 20.32 -11.70
N GLY A 650 12.60 21.05 -11.09
CA GLY A 650 11.44 20.38 -10.49
C GLY A 650 10.36 21.32 -10.01
N ASN A 651 9.39 20.75 -9.28
CA ASN A 651 8.25 21.46 -8.74
C ASN A 651 8.68 22.58 -7.79
N PRO A 652 8.41 23.86 -8.13
CA PRO A 652 8.81 25.01 -7.32
C PRO A 652 7.82 25.30 -6.19
N PHE A 653 6.88 24.39 -5.88
CA PHE A 653 5.86 24.57 -4.84
C PHE A 653 6.00 23.53 -3.73
N THR A 654 5.49 23.90 -2.56
CA THR A 654 5.30 23.00 -1.40
C THR A 654 4.03 22.16 -1.49
N SER A 655 3.42 22.11 -2.66
CA SER A 655 2.17 21.41 -2.96
C SER A 655 2.34 20.52 -4.18
N PHE A 656 1.39 19.64 -4.41
CA PHE A 656 1.27 18.96 -5.70
C PHE A 656 0.99 19.99 -6.80
N PHE A 657 1.45 19.68 -8.01
CA PHE A 657 1.33 20.54 -9.16
C PHE A 657 0.88 19.75 -10.39
N ASN A 658 -0.22 20.18 -11.01
CA ASN A 658 -0.69 19.59 -12.26
C ASN A 658 0.01 20.30 -13.43
N VAL A 659 0.82 19.57 -14.19
CA VAL A 659 1.52 20.12 -15.34
C VAL A 659 0.53 20.45 -16.45
N ASP A 660 0.64 21.67 -16.99
CA ASP A 660 -0.15 22.17 -18.11
C ASP A 660 0.74 22.31 -19.34
N GLU A 661 0.24 21.87 -20.50
CA GLU A 661 0.92 22.05 -21.78
C GLU A 661 1.21 23.52 -22.15
N ASN A 662 0.45 24.46 -21.59
CA ASN A 662 0.71 25.88 -21.76
C ASN A 662 1.95 26.39 -21.01
N GLY A 663 2.34 25.71 -19.93
CA GLY A 663 3.55 26.02 -19.15
C GLY A 663 4.83 25.54 -19.84
N PHE A 664 4.78 24.36 -20.40
CA PHE A 664 5.78 23.77 -21.30
C PHE A 664 5.23 22.49 -21.96
N ALA A 665 5.61 22.25 -23.20
CA ALA A 665 5.09 21.14 -23.99
C ALA A 665 6.12 20.00 -24.22
N ALA A 666 7.38 20.23 -23.93
CA ALA A 666 8.44 19.23 -24.10
C ALA A 666 8.27 18.04 -23.13
N PRO A 667 8.66 16.83 -23.53
CA PRO A 667 8.66 15.67 -22.63
C PRO A 667 9.54 15.89 -21.40
N ILE A 668 9.08 15.36 -20.25
CA ILE A 668 9.88 15.31 -19.03
C ILE A 668 10.23 13.85 -18.72
N THR A 669 11.39 13.63 -18.12
CA THR A 669 11.81 12.31 -17.63
C THR A 669 11.94 12.37 -16.12
N ARG A 670 11.16 11.55 -15.44
CA ARG A 670 11.07 11.49 -13.98
C ARG A 670 11.55 10.11 -13.47
N TRP A 671 11.90 10.04 -12.21
CA TRP A 671 12.26 8.80 -11.54
C TRP A 671 11.05 8.29 -10.75
N ASN A 672 10.57 7.07 -11.03
CA ASN A 672 9.40 6.49 -10.37
C ASN A 672 9.75 5.61 -9.14
N GLY A 673 11.01 5.65 -8.68
CA GLY A 673 11.51 4.81 -7.58
C GLY A 673 12.29 3.58 -8.06
N SER A 674 12.14 3.17 -9.32
CA SER A 674 12.83 1.99 -9.92
C SER A 674 13.43 2.24 -11.29
N THR A 675 12.74 2.99 -12.14
CA THR A 675 13.18 3.31 -13.50
C THR A 675 12.88 4.76 -13.86
N TYR A 676 13.49 5.22 -14.96
CA TYR A 676 13.17 6.51 -15.55
C TYR A 676 11.94 6.37 -16.45
N GLU A 677 10.97 7.23 -16.23
CA GLU A 677 9.72 7.32 -16.99
C GLU A 677 9.67 8.63 -17.75
N ALA A 678 9.49 8.56 -19.07
CA ALA A 678 9.27 9.74 -19.88
C ALA A 678 7.76 9.96 -20.10
N VAL A 679 7.28 11.16 -19.80
CA VAL A 679 5.90 11.59 -19.95
C VAL A 679 5.88 12.94 -20.67
N ARG A 680 4.78 13.25 -21.38
CA ARG A 680 4.66 14.49 -22.13
C ARG A 680 3.41 15.24 -21.70
N PRO A 681 3.51 16.53 -21.35
CA PRO A 681 2.35 17.40 -21.13
C PRO A 681 1.44 17.41 -22.37
N GLY A 682 0.14 17.44 -22.15
CA GLY A 682 -0.87 17.33 -23.22
C GLY A 682 -1.24 15.90 -23.59
N ASP A 683 -0.30 14.96 -23.60
CA ASP A 683 -0.55 13.53 -23.82
C ASP A 683 -0.88 12.79 -22.52
N ASP A 684 -0.26 13.20 -21.43
CA ASP A 684 -0.37 12.59 -20.10
C ASP A 684 -0.97 13.56 -19.09
N ASP A 685 -1.73 13.02 -18.12
CA ASP A 685 -2.09 13.73 -16.91
C ASP A 685 -0.91 13.61 -15.92
N ILE A 686 -0.12 14.67 -15.84
CA ILE A 686 1.07 14.71 -15.03
C ILE A 686 0.78 15.50 -13.77
N THR A 687 0.88 14.88 -12.61
CA THR A 687 0.91 15.55 -11.31
C THR A 687 2.28 15.34 -10.69
N LEU A 688 3.01 16.41 -10.43
CA LEU A 688 4.27 16.40 -9.69
C LEU A 688 3.96 16.45 -8.20
N HIS A 689 4.64 15.62 -7.40
CA HIS A 689 4.53 15.73 -5.94
C HIS A 689 5.37 16.92 -5.42
N PRO A 690 5.16 17.39 -4.19
CA PRO A 690 6.01 18.39 -3.57
C PRO A 690 7.48 17.96 -3.65
N PHE A 691 8.35 18.91 -4.01
CA PHE A 691 9.81 18.69 -4.12
C PHE A 691 10.25 17.69 -5.21
N GLU A 692 9.38 17.27 -6.10
CA GLU A 692 9.76 16.34 -7.19
C GLU A 692 10.70 17.02 -8.19
N ALA A 693 11.81 16.34 -8.50
CA ALA A 693 12.72 16.75 -9.55
C ALA A 693 12.62 15.84 -10.77
N PHE A 694 12.79 16.43 -11.96
CA PHE A 694 12.71 15.74 -13.24
C PHE A 694 13.70 16.34 -14.25
N PHE A 695 13.97 15.58 -15.29
CA PHE A 695 14.77 16.04 -16.42
C PHE A 695 13.90 16.62 -17.53
N VAL A 696 14.39 17.68 -18.17
CA VAL A 696 13.81 18.27 -19.37
C VAL A 696 14.92 18.77 -20.31
N GLN A 697 14.71 18.67 -21.61
CA GLN A 697 15.60 19.27 -22.59
C GLN A 697 15.16 20.68 -22.96
N CYS A 698 16.13 21.55 -23.21
CA CYS A 698 15.92 22.95 -23.61
C CYS A 698 16.21 23.08 -25.11
N PRO A 699 15.19 23.30 -25.97
CA PRO A 699 15.38 23.39 -27.41
C PRO A 699 16.20 24.60 -27.84
N ALA A 700 16.07 25.72 -27.12
CA ALA A 700 16.77 26.97 -27.41
C ALA A 700 17.31 27.61 -26.14
N ASP A 701 18.38 28.36 -26.26
CA ASP A 701 19.01 29.04 -25.14
C ASP A 701 18.07 30.06 -24.50
N ASN A 702 18.01 30.06 -23.16
CA ASN A 702 17.07 30.85 -22.35
C ASN A 702 15.57 30.49 -22.47
N ASP A 703 15.24 29.29 -22.96
CA ASP A 703 13.87 28.79 -22.79
C ASP A 703 13.47 28.72 -21.32
N LYS A 704 12.20 28.84 -21.06
CA LYS A 704 11.62 28.86 -19.73
C LYS A 704 10.65 27.74 -19.57
N ILE A 705 10.63 27.20 -18.37
CA ILE A 705 9.57 26.36 -17.88
C ILE A 705 8.71 27.21 -16.94
N GLU A 706 7.40 27.25 -17.17
CA GLU A 706 6.46 28.05 -16.39
C GLU A 706 5.55 27.17 -15.56
N PHE A 707 5.44 27.49 -14.27
CA PHE A 707 4.60 26.81 -13.31
C PHE A 707 3.52 27.78 -12.84
N ASP A 708 2.31 27.67 -13.39
CA ASP A 708 1.19 28.50 -12.99
C ASP A 708 0.66 28.06 -11.61
N ALA A 709 0.70 28.97 -10.64
CA ALA A 709 0.23 28.73 -9.28
C ALA A 709 -1.24 28.28 -9.20
N ALA A 710 -2.07 28.56 -10.22
CA ALA A 710 -3.44 28.07 -10.31
C ALA A 710 -3.55 26.55 -10.47
N ASN A 711 -2.49 25.88 -10.93
CA ASN A 711 -2.44 24.45 -11.13
C ASN A 711 -1.95 23.66 -9.89
N ARG A 712 -1.76 24.33 -8.75
CA ARG A 712 -1.45 23.69 -7.47
C ARG A 712 -2.63 22.88 -6.96
N THR A 713 -2.34 21.76 -6.28
CA THR A 713 -3.33 20.92 -5.61
C THR A 713 -2.74 20.30 -4.36
N THR A 714 -3.58 19.88 -3.44
CA THR A 714 -3.15 19.23 -2.18
C THR A 714 -2.88 17.75 -2.33
N GLN A 715 -3.42 17.12 -3.37
CA GLN A 715 -3.32 15.68 -3.59
C GLN A 715 -3.16 15.36 -5.08
N ILE A 716 -2.68 14.15 -5.37
CA ILE A 716 -2.75 13.59 -6.72
C ILE A 716 -4.23 13.51 -7.13
N LYS A 717 -4.57 13.99 -8.32
CA LYS A 717 -5.92 13.88 -8.86
C LYS A 717 -6.43 12.45 -8.77
N SER A 718 -7.63 12.26 -8.22
CA SER A 718 -8.25 10.94 -8.19
C SER A 718 -8.40 10.39 -9.64
N GLU A 719 -8.32 9.06 -9.82
CA GLU A 719 -8.48 8.43 -11.14
C GLU A 719 -9.77 8.87 -11.87
N LYS A 720 -10.86 9.15 -11.12
CA LYS A 720 -12.10 9.69 -11.68
C LYS A 720 -11.92 11.07 -12.31
N GLN A 721 -11.20 11.97 -11.65
CA GLN A 721 -10.93 13.31 -12.18
C GLN A 721 -10.00 13.23 -13.39
N ALA A 722 -9.04 12.29 -13.35
CA ALA A 722 -8.16 11.99 -14.48
C ALA A 722 -8.95 11.40 -15.67
N GLU A 723 -9.91 10.50 -15.45
CA GLU A 723 -10.77 9.96 -16.52
C GLU A 723 -11.71 11.01 -17.11
N VAL A 724 -12.33 11.84 -16.28
CA VAL A 724 -13.19 12.96 -16.77
C VAL A 724 -12.36 13.95 -17.58
N ASN A 725 -11.15 14.24 -17.13
CA ASN A 725 -10.23 15.11 -17.88
C ASN A 725 -9.73 14.43 -19.15
N LYS A 726 -9.43 13.11 -19.13
CA LYS A 726 -9.13 12.31 -20.32
C LYS A 726 -10.28 12.34 -21.33
N GLN A 727 -11.54 12.23 -20.88
CA GLN A 727 -12.69 12.31 -21.78
C GLN A 727 -12.89 13.72 -22.34
N LYS A 728 -12.69 14.77 -21.54
CA LYS A 728 -12.74 16.17 -22.00
C LYS A 728 -11.61 16.48 -22.98
N ARG A 729 -10.38 16.01 -22.71
CA ARG A 729 -9.24 16.16 -23.63
C ARG A 729 -9.40 15.35 -24.91
N ARG A 730 -9.96 14.11 -24.85
CA ARG A 730 -10.32 13.32 -26.04
C ARG A 730 -11.29 14.05 -26.95
N GLN A 731 -12.12 14.95 -26.42
CA GLN A 731 -13.07 15.75 -27.24
C GLN A 731 -12.47 17.06 -27.75
N SER A 732 -11.43 17.62 -27.14
CA SER A 732 -10.95 18.98 -27.45
C SER A 732 -9.63 19.09 -28.24
N THR A 733 -8.81 18.03 -28.30
CA THR A 733 -7.43 18.12 -28.83
C THR A 733 -7.00 16.96 -29.74
N LEU A 734 -7.87 16.05 -30.13
CA LEU A 734 -7.49 15.01 -31.07
C LEU A 734 -7.19 15.62 -32.45
N ASN A 735 -5.92 15.85 -32.76
CA ASN A 735 -5.48 15.87 -34.14
C ASN A 735 -5.76 14.44 -34.69
N PRO A 736 -6.75 14.27 -35.58
CA PRO A 736 -7.17 12.93 -36.05
C PRO A 736 -6.05 12.19 -36.80
N ASN A 737 -4.98 12.91 -37.10
CA ASN A 737 -3.82 12.39 -37.82
C ASN A 737 -2.67 11.98 -36.87
N ARG A 738 -2.78 12.23 -35.55
CA ARG A 738 -1.76 11.89 -34.56
C ARG A 738 -2.17 10.63 -33.79
N LEU A 739 -1.47 9.53 -34.01
CA LEU A 739 -1.82 8.20 -33.51
C LEU A 739 -0.78 7.75 -32.46
N MET A 740 -1.20 7.44 -31.26
CA MET A 740 -0.34 7.08 -30.16
C MET A 740 -0.39 5.58 -29.86
N VAL A 741 0.78 5.01 -29.59
CA VAL A 741 0.98 3.63 -29.16
C VAL A 741 1.87 3.60 -27.93
N ASN A 742 1.32 3.18 -26.79
CA ASN A 742 2.08 2.93 -25.57
C ASN A 742 2.30 1.43 -25.41
N LEU A 743 3.55 1.00 -25.43
CA LEU A 743 3.95 -0.40 -25.28
C LEU A 743 4.62 -0.63 -23.94
N THR A 744 4.34 -1.77 -23.33
CA THR A 744 4.97 -2.24 -22.10
C THR A 744 5.62 -3.58 -22.32
N LEU A 745 6.83 -3.78 -21.81
CA LEU A 745 7.50 -5.07 -21.71
C LEU A 745 7.57 -5.47 -20.25
N GLY A 746 7.06 -6.65 -19.92
CA GLY A 746 7.06 -7.17 -18.56
C GLY A 746 7.55 -8.61 -18.46
N ASN A 747 8.08 -9.00 -17.30
CA ASN A 747 8.47 -10.38 -16.96
C ASN A 747 7.59 -11.00 -15.84
N GLY A 748 6.43 -10.38 -15.55
CA GLY A 748 5.53 -10.72 -14.46
C GLY A 748 5.86 -10.07 -13.13
N LYS A 749 7.09 -9.55 -12.94
CA LYS A 749 7.54 -8.84 -11.74
C LYS A 749 7.95 -7.40 -12.05
N ASP A 750 8.75 -7.23 -13.06
CA ASP A 750 9.31 -5.94 -13.47
C ASP A 750 8.76 -5.59 -14.84
N SER A 751 8.56 -4.31 -15.11
CA SER A 751 8.11 -3.82 -16.40
C SER A 751 8.74 -2.47 -16.75
N ASP A 752 8.81 -2.19 -18.05
CA ASP A 752 9.22 -0.90 -18.59
C ASP A 752 8.41 -0.57 -19.83
N ASN A 753 8.37 0.69 -20.23
CA ASN A 753 7.51 1.16 -21.32
C ASN A 753 8.26 2.02 -22.33
N THR A 754 7.66 2.13 -23.52
CA THR A 754 8.04 3.09 -24.56
C THR A 754 6.79 3.56 -25.28
N ARG A 755 6.84 4.79 -25.78
CA ARG A 755 5.75 5.40 -26.56
C ARG A 755 6.22 5.68 -27.98
N VAL A 756 5.42 5.33 -28.95
CA VAL A 756 5.58 5.75 -30.32
C VAL A 756 4.35 6.56 -30.74
N VAL A 757 4.58 7.72 -31.35
CA VAL A 757 3.52 8.58 -31.85
C VAL A 757 3.73 8.79 -33.33
N PHE A 758 2.74 8.37 -34.13
CA PHE A 758 2.74 8.60 -35.56
C PHE A 758 2.03 9.91 -35.85
N ASN A 759 2.78 10.86 -36.38
CA ASN A 759 2.31 12.21 -36.70
C ASN A 759 2.84 12.61 -38.08
N PRO A 760 1.97 12.81 -39.11
CA PRO A 760 2.39 13.12 -40.47
C PRO A 760 3.12 14.47 -40.61
N GLU A 761 2.99 15.36 -39.62
CA GLU A 761 3.67 16.67 -39.60
C GLU A 761 5.11 16.59 -39.10
N LYS A 762 5.52 15.45 -38.55
CA LYS A 762 6.85 15.22 -37.98
C LYS A 762 7.78 14.50 -38.94
N THR A 763 9.07 14.60 -38.69
CA THR A 763 10.11 13.90 -39.46
C THR A 763 10.61 12.65 -38.68
N ALA A 764 11.51 11.92 -39.27
CA ALA A 764 12.22 10.82 -38.59
C ALA A 764 13.49 11.34 -37.84
N ARG A 765 13.59 12.64 -37.55
CA ARG A 765 14.68 13.22 -36.80
C ARG A 765 14.26 13.41 -35.36
N TYR A 766 15.24 13.39 -34.47
CA TYR A 766 15.02 13.73 -33.05
C TYR A 766 14.61 15.19 -32.91
N GLU A 767 13.50 15.44 -32.21
CA GLU A 767 12.98 16.77 -31.91
C GLU A 767 12.72 16.89 -30.41
N MET A 768 13.54 17.68 -29.66
CA MET A 768 13.48 17.83 -28.20
C MET A 768 12.10 18.26 -27.68
N GLU A 769 11.28 18.89 -28.51
CA GLU A 769 9.94 19.37 -28.18
C GLU A 769 8.92 18.23 -28.07
N CYS A 770 9.16 17.07 -28.66
CA CYS A 770 8.20 15.98 -28.73
C CYS A 770 8.80 14.60 -28.47
N ASP A 771 10.11 14.46 -28.62
CA ASP A 771 10.83 13.21 -28.40
C ASP A 771 11.50 13.16 -27.01
N ALA A 772 11.68 11.96 -26.46
CA ALA A 772 12.45 11.77 -25.25
C ALA A 772 13.43 10.61 -25.41
N ALA A 773 14.72 10.88 -25.17
CA ALA A 773 15.74 9.85 -25.10
C ALA A 773 15.45 8.86 -23.94
N LYS A 774 15.75 7.59 -24.14
CA LYS A 774 15.65 6.56 -23.08
C LYS A 774 16.81 6.73 -22.10
N PHE A 775 16.47 7.04 -20.83
CA PHE A 775 17.45 6.98 -19.76
C PHE A 775 17.57 5.54 -19.28
N GLU A 776 18.77 5.00 -19.38
CA GLU A 776 19.03 3.63 -18.93
C GLU A 776 19.33 3.60 -17.43
N SER A 777 18.59 2.77 -16.70
CA SER A 777 18.88 2.44 -15.31
C SER A 777 19.76 1.20 -15.31
N GLY A 778 20.98 1.29 -14.76
CA GLY A 778 21.89 0.14 -14.64
C GLY A 778 21.38 -0.99 -13.71
N THR A 779 20.28 -0.73 -12.97
CA THR A 779 19.65 -1.67 -12.04
C THR A 779 18.32 -2.23 -12.55
N ALA A 780 17.80 -1.72 -13.68
CA ALA A 780 16.53 -2.17 -14.21
C ALA A 780 16.59 -3.61 -14.71
N ALA A 781 15.64 -4.44 -14.26
CA ALA A 781 15.55 -5.84 -14.68
C ALA A 781 15.07 -5.98 -16.12
N VAL A 782 14.30 -5.01 -16.61
CA VAL A 782 13.72 -4.94 -17.95
C VAL A 782 13.80 -3.50 -18.45
N GLN A 783 14.13 -3.33 -19.71
CA GLN A 783 14.03 -2.05 -20.41
C GLN A 783 13.42 -2.23 -21.79
N LEU A 784 12.55 -1.32 -22.21
CA LEU A 784 11.94 -1.26 -23.53
C LEU A 784 12.14 0.14 -24.13
N TYR A 785 12.50 0.21 -25.38
CA TYR A 785 12.69 1.45 -26.12
C TYR A 785 12.42 1.28 -27.59
N SER A 786 12.01 2.34 -28.25
CA SER A 786 12.05 2.42 -29.69
C SER A 786 13.43 2.88 -30.17
N ILE A 787 13.80 2.55 -31.40
CA ILE A 787 15.14 2.84 -31.95
C ILE A 787 15.01 3.74 -33.16
N GLU A 788 15.66 4.89 -33.11
CA GLU A 788 15.81 5.80 -34.23
C GLU A 788 17.25 5.73 -34.79
N ALA A 789 17.38 5.68 -36.10
CA ALA A 789 18.64 5.38 -36.74
C ALA A 789 19.80 6.36 -36.41
N LYS A 790 19.46 7.65 -36.15
CA LYS A 790 20.47 8.67 -35.78
C LYS A 790 20.43 9.05 -34.32
N ALA A 791 19.28 8.93 -33.69
CA ALA A 791 19.03 9.35 -32.32
C ALA A 791 19.20 8.21 -31.28
N GLY A 792 19.27 6.94 -31.69
CA GLY A 792 19.45 5.81 -30.78
C GLY A 792 18.16 5.38 -30.05
N LYS A 793 18.28 5.15 -28.72
CA LYS A 793 17.19 4.61 -27.89
C LYS A 793 16.25 5.70 -27.41
N MET A 794 14.94 5.49 -27.61
CA MET A 794 13.90 6.46 -27.32
C MET A 794 12.87 5.92 -26.32
N ALA A 795 12.49 6.73 -25.35
CA ALA A 795 11.36 6.49 -24.46
C ALA A 795 10.05 7.03 -25.07
N ILE A 796 10.11 8.20 -25.72
CA ILE A 796 9.03 8.75 -26.55
C ILE A 796 9.64 9.07 -27.93
N ASN A 797 8.96 8.59 -29.00
CA ASN A 797 9.38 8.78 -30.39
C ASN A 797 8.18 9.22 -31.22
N GLU A 798 8.14 10.52 -31.57
CA GLU A 798 7.09 11.08 -32.42
C GLU A 798 7.62 11.30 -33.84
N ARG A 799 7.03 10.64 -34.82
CA ARG A 799 7.56 10.55 -36.17
C ARG A 799 6.48 10.37 -37.24
N GLN A 800 6.83 10.56 -38.49
CA GLN A 800 5.97 10.15 -39.61
C GLN A 800 5.57 8.69 -39.56
N ALA A 801 4.42 8.35 -40.17
CA ALA A 801 3.99 6.97 -40.31
C ALA A 801 5.07 6.08 -40.93
N GLY A 802 5.11 4.81 -40.53
CA GLY A 802 6.09 3.82 -40.98
C GLY A 802 6.30 2.72 -39.96
N SER A 803 7.34 1.94 -40.18
CA SER A 803 7.77 0.92 -39.23
C SER A 803 8.77 1.51 -38.22
N VAL A 804 8.69 1.04 -36.98
CA VAL A 804 9.56 1.47 -35.90
C VAL A 804 10.19 0.24 -35.24
N ARG A 805 11.52 0.20 -35.17
CA ARG A 805 12.24 -0.85 -34.44
C ARG A 805 12.09 -0.66 -32.96
N LEU A 806 11.90 -1.77 -32.26
CA LEU A 806 11.91 -1.84 -30.80
C LEU A 806 13.13 -2.62 -30.33
N GLY A 807 13.84 -2.05 -29.37
CA GLY A 807 14.88 -2.74 -28.63
C GLY A 807 14.43 -3.00 -27.20
N TYR A 808 15.05 -3.99 -26.59
CA TYR A 808 14.85 -4.27 -25.17
C TYR A 808 16.11 -4.82 -24.51
N THR A 809 16.18 -4.66 -23.18
CA THR A 809 17.17 -5.28 -22.33
C THR A 809 16.47 -6.18 -21.33
N ALA A 810 16.96 -7.39 -21.17
CA ALA A 810 16.53 -8.38 -20.20
C ALA A 810 17.70 -8.75 -19.28
N SER A 811 17.57 -8.57 -17.98
CA SER A 811 18.65 -8.90 -17.02
C SER A 811 18.79 -10.40 -16.76
N LYS A 812 17.77 -11.19 -17.08
CA LYS A 812 17.70 -12.65 -16.90
C LYS A 812 17.02 -13.32 -18.09
N GLY A 813 17.34 -14.58 -18.33
CA GLY A 813 16.60 -15.43 -19.24
C GLY A 813 15.21 -15.77 -18.67
N GLY A 814 14.19 -15.82 -19.52
CA GLY A 814 12.81 -16.11 -19.08
C GLY A 814 11.75 -15.77 -20.10
N THR A 815 10.50 -15.82 -19.65
CA THR A 815 9.33 -15.44 -20.46
C THR A 815 9.02 -13.97 -20.24
N TYR A 816 8.80 -13.26 -21.33
CA TYR A 816 8.47 -11.84 -21.37
C TYR A 816 7.18 -11.61 -22.15
N THR A 817 6.51 -10.53 -21.86
CA THR A 817 5.24 -10.16 -22.48
C THR A 817 5.32 -8.72 -22.98
N ILE A 818 5.00 -8.50 -24.25
CA ILE A 818 4.76 -7.18 -24.83
C ILE A 818 3.26 -6.94 -24.85
N SER A 819 2.83 -5.86 -24.20
CA SER A 819 1.43 -5.42 -24.12
C SER A 819 1.28 -4.01 -24.70
N ALA A 820 0.16 -3.72 -25.33
CA ALA A 820 -0.17 -2.37 -25.74
C ALA A 820 -1.19 -1.78 -24.75
N MET A 821 -0.73 -0.85 -23.92
CA MET A 821 -1.55 -0.20 -22.89
C MET A 821 -2.49 0.85 -23.49
N ARG A 822 -2.11 1.45 -24.61
CA ARG A 822 -2.93 2.36 -25.41
C ARG A 822 -2.60 2.18 -26.86
N MET A 823 -3.63 2.08 -27.69
CA MET A 823 -3.54 2.08 -29.15
C MET A 823 -4.70 2.89 -29.70
N ASP A 824 -4.40 3.94 -30.43
CA ASP A 824 -5.44 4.72 -31.10
C ASP A 824 -5.91 4.04 -32.41
N GLN A 825 -5.12 3.08 -32.94
CA GLN A 825 -5.43 2.18 -34.02
C GLN A 825 -4.76 0.81 -33.83
N PRO A 826 -5.17 -0.26 -34.55
CA PRO A 826 -4.49 -1.56 -34.53
C PRO A 826 -3.00 -1.44 -34.84
N VAL A 827 -2.18 -2.14 -34.06
CA VAL A 827 -0.73 -2.14 -34.18
C VAL A 827 -0.20 -3.54 -34.39
N LEU A 828 0.55 -3.70 -35.45
CA LEU A 828 1.21 -4.96 -35.77
C LEU A 828 2.61 -5.01 -35.17
N LEU A 829 2.90 -6.05 -34.40
CA LEU A 829 4.20 -6.37 -33.86
C LEU A 829 4.85 -7.46 -34.70
N ARG A 830 5.99 -7.16 -35.31
CA ARG A 830 6.82 -8.13 -36.02
C ARG A 830 7.91 -8.67 -35.09
N ASP A 831 7.95 -9.98 -34.86
CA ASP A 831 9.08 -10.67 -34.23
C ASP A 831 9.96 -11.30 -35.34
N ASN A 832 11.14 -10.73 -35.54
CA ASN A 832 12.07 -11.17 -36.60
C ASN A 832 12.75 -12.51 -36.29
N VAL A 833 12.88 -12.87 -35.00
CA VAL A 833 13.44 -14.16 -34.58
C VAL A 833 12.47 -15.30 -34.87
N MET A 834 11.19 -15.10 -34.49
CA MET A 834 10.16 -16.08 -34.74
C MET A 834 9.55 -15.98 -36.15
N ASN A 835 9.91 -14.97 -36.93
CA ASN A 835 9.41 -14.65 -38.26
C ASN A 835 7.87 -14.55 -38.27
N VAL A 836 7.24 -13.98 -37.27
CA VAL A 836 5.78 -13.83 -37.15
C VAL A 836 5.40 -12.36 -37.02
N THR A 837 4.20 -12.03 -37.46
CA THR A 837 3.54 -10.73 -37.24
C THR A 837 2.31 -10.97 -36.41
N TYR A 838 2.15 -10.22 -35.34
CA TYR A 838 1.09 -10.32 -34.35
C TYR A 838 0.35 -8.99 -34.24
N ASP A 839 -0.96 -9.01 -34.30
CA ASP A 839 -1.78 -7.83 -34.03
C ASP A 839 -2.02 -7.69 -32.55
N LEU A 840 -1.44 -6.66 -31.94
CA LEU A 840 -1.54 -6.36 -30.50
C LEU A 840 -2.96 -5.99 -30.06
N SER A 841 -3.89 -5.69 -30.99
CA SER A 841 -5.31 -5.51 -30.64
C SER A 841 -5.98 -6.83 -30.24
N ASN A 842 -5.38 -7.98 -30.58
CA ASN A 842 -5.85 -9.30 -30.16
C ASN A 842 -5.34 -9.77 -28.79
N GLY A 843 -4.57 -8.93 -28.09
CA GLY A 843 -4.02 -9.21 -26.76
C GLY A 843 -2.50 -9.15 -26.72
N ASP A 844 -1.95 -9.65 -25.63
CA ASP A 844 -0.53 -9.57 -25.33
C ASP A 844 0.31 -10.58 -26.13
N TYR A 845 1.52 -10.20 -26.49
CA TYR A 845 2.48 -11.07 -27.17
C TYR A 845 3.50 -11.61 -26.18
N GLN A 846 3.49 -12.94 -25.96
CA GLN A 846 4.46 -13.62 -25.10
C GLN A 846 5.62 -14.23 -25.91
N PHE A 847 6.84 -14.11 -25.38
CA PHE A 847 8.05 -14.68 -25.98
C PHE A 847 9.07 -15.07 -24.90
N THR A 848 10.01 -15.93 -25.26
CA THR A 848 11.17 -16.23 -24.42
C THR A 848 12.40 -15.44 -24.87
N SER A 849 13.22 -15.04 -23.92
CA SER A 849 14.48 -14.35 -24.15
C SER A 849 15.57 -14.89 -23.23
N GLU A 850 16.81 -14.82 -23.65
CA GLU A 850 17.98 -14.92 -22.79
C GLU A 850 18.27 -13.55 -22.16
N ALA A 851 19.20 -13.52 -21.20
CA ALA A 851 19.74 -12.27 -20.68
C ALA A 851 20.56 -11.54 -21.75
N GLY A 852 20.35 -10.24 -21.92
CA GLY A 852 21.06 -9.44 -22.89
C GLY A 852 20.27 -8.24 -23.41
N THR A 853 20.85 -7.54 -24.38
CA THR A 853 20.23 -6.43 -25.11
C THR A 853 19.97 -6.85 -26.54
N PHE A 854 18.76 -6.59 -27.04
CA PHE A 854 18.28 -7.07 -28.34
C PHE A 854 17.62 -5.91 -29.10
N ASP A 855 18.30 -5.40 -30.12
CA ASP A 855 17.88 -4.19 -30.84
C ASP A 855 17.18 -4.48 -32.19
N ASP A 856 17.23 -5.72 -32.69
CA ASP A 856 16.73 -6.07 -34.03
C ASP A 856 15.60 -7.11 -34.01
N ARG A 857 15.14 -7.52 -32.83
CA ARG A 857 14.14 -8.56 -32.71
C ARG A 857 12.75 -8.07 -33.09
N PHE A 858 12.35 -6.91 -32.61
CA PHE A 858 10.99 -6.44 -32.77
C PHE A 858 10.85 -5.18 -33.63
N MET A 859 9.71 -5.11 -34.30
CA MET A 859 9.33 -3.92 -35.07
C MET A 859 7.81 -3.72 -34.91
N ILE A 860 7.35 -2.49 -34.75
CA ILE A 860 5.93 -2.15 -34.80
C ILE A 860 5.58 -1.39 -36.08
N MET A 861 4.33 -1.57 -36.51
CA MET A 861 3.73 -0.95 -37.68
C MET A 861 2.27 -0.65 -37.40
N ILE A 862 1.74 0.46 -37.91
CA ILE A 862 0.28 0.72 -37.92
C ILE A 862 -0.32 0.29 -39.25
N ASP A 863 -1.56 -0.20 -39.20
CA ASP A 863 -2.27 -0.64 -40.40
C ASP A 863 -2.50 0.55 -41.35
N GLY A 864 -2.07 0.38 -42.60
CA GLY A 864 -2.13 1.44 -43.65
C GLY A 864 -0.77 2.03 -44.05
N SER A 865 0.30 1.86 -43.23
CA SER A 865 1.68 2.23 -43.62
C SER A 865 2.59 1.03 -43.87
N ALA A 866 2.06 -0.17 -43.91
CA ALA A 866 2.79 -1.42 -44.08
C ALA A 866 3.24 -1.66 -45.52
N THR A 867 4.35 -1.03 -45.89
CA THR A 867 5.20 -1.58 -46.94
C THR A 867 5.98 -2.74 -46.34
N GLY A 868 5.51 -3.97 -46.47
CA GLY A 868 6.25 -5.17 -46.12
C GLY A 868 5.43 -6.43 -45.76
N VAL A 869 4.27 -6.33 -45.09
CA VAL A 869 3.46 -7.50 -44.68
C VAL A 869 2.11 -7.53 -45.41
N ALA A 870 1.45 -6.38 -45.53
CA ALA A 870 0.31 -6.25 -46.45
C ALA A 870 0.77 -6.45 -47.92
N ASP A 871 2.01 -6.12 -48.27
CA ASP A 871 2.59 -6.36 -49.60
C ASP A 871 2.88 -7.83 -49.80
N ILE A 872 3.33 -8.61 -48.80
CA ILE A 872 3.49 -10.07 -48.94
C ILE A 872 2.09 -10.75 -49.01
N ALA A 873 1.11 -10.31 -48.24
CA ALA A 873 -0.27 -10.80 -48.37
C ALA A 873 -0.96 -10.27 -49.62
N ARG A 874 -0.69 -9.05 -50.08
CA ARG A 874 -1.19 -8.49 -51.33
C ARG A 874 -0.44 -9.05 -52.53
N GLU A 875 0.86 -9.30 -52.48
CA GLU A 875 1.63 -9.95 -53.50
C GLU A 875 1.29 -11.45 -53.62
N SER A 876 0.91 -12.13 -52.54
CA SER A 876 0.46 -13.52 -52.58
C SER A 876 -1.03 -13.69 -52.87
N GLY A 877 -1.83 -12.63 -52.80
CA GLY A 877 -3.27 -12.67 -52.99
C GLY A 877 -4.05 -13.42 -51.89
N VAL A 878 -3.36 -13.98 -50.88
CA VAL A 878 -3.96 -14.81 -49.82
C VAL A 878 -4.34 -13.96 -48.61
N ASN A 879 -5.61 -14.05 -48.18
CA ASN A 879 -6.12 -13.38 -46.98
C ASN A 879 -6.59 -14.41 -45.95
N ILE A 880 -6.11 -14.31 -44.73
CA ILE A 880 -6.42 -15.21 -43.60
C ILE A 880 -7.07 -14.42 -42.49
N LEU A 881 -8.36 -14.61 -42.25
CA LEU A 881 -9.16 -13.92 -41.24
C LEU A 881 -9.52 -14.89 -40.11
N PRO A 882 -9.00 -14.71 -38.90
CA PRO A 882 -9.43 -15.48 -37.75
C PRO A 882 -10.88 -15.12 -37.38
N MET A 883 -11.68 -16.14 -37.10
CA MET A 883 -13.09 -16.02 -36.72
C MET A 883 -13.37 -16.88 -35.49
N GLN A 884 -14.53 -16.70 -34.88
CA GLN A 884 -14.95 -17.55 -33.79
C GLN A 884 -15.14 -19.00 -34.26
N GLY A 885 -14.38 -19.93 -33.66
CA GLY A 885 -14.42 -21.35 -34.02
C GLY A 885 -13.64 -21.74 -35.29
N GLY A 886 -12.75 -20.87 -35.78
CA GLY A 886 -11.92 -21.17 -36.94
C GLY A 886 -11.24 -19.99 -37.61
N MET A 887 -10.93 -20.13 -38.88
CA MET A 887 -10.40 -19.05 -39.72
C MET A 887 -10.98 -19.13 -41.14
N ASN A 888 -11.15 -18.00 -41.80
CA ASN A 888 -11.49 -17.89 -43.18
C ASN A 888 -10.24 -17.59 -44.01
N ILE A 889 -9.98 -18.41 -45.05
CA ILE A 889 -8.82 -18.28 -45.94
C ILE A 889 -9.35 -18.06 -47.33
N THR A 890 -8.89 -16.99 -47.98
CA THR A 890 -9.32 -16.62 -49.35
C THR A 890 -8.12 -16.22 -50.23
N GLY A 891 -8.25 -16.30 -51.52
CA GLY A 891 -7.22 -15.92 -52.48
C GLY A 891 -6.10 -16.97 -52.64
N THR A 892 -6.35 -18.21 -52.29
CA THR A 892 -5.33 -19.26 -52.38
C THR A 892 -5.00 -19.72 -53.82
N GLU A 893 -5.85 -19.34 -54.80
CA GLU A 893 -5.70 -19.68 -56.24
C GLU A 893 -5.40 -21.15 -56.52
N GLY A 894 -5.93 -22.07 -55.67
CA GLY A 894 -5.71 -23.49 -55.77
C GLY A 894 -4.40 -24.01 -55.17
N GLN A 895 -3.59 -23.14 -54.54
CA GLN A 895 -2.40 -23.57 -53.80
C GLN A 895 -2.78 -24.38 -52.55
N THR A 896 -1.88 -25.28 -52.19
CA THR A 896 -2.08 -26.07 -50.95
C THR A 896 -1.89 -25.20 -49.72
N VAL A 897 -2.90 -25.17 -48.83
CA VAL A 897 -2.88 -24.54 -47.53
C VAL A 897 -2.64 -25.61 -46.47
N ASN A 898 -1.53 -25.54 -45.78
CA ASN A 898 -1.24 -26.38 -44.62
C ASN A 898 -1.42 -25.57 -43.32
N VAL A 899 -2.15 -26.15 -42.38
CA VAL A 899 -2.35 -25.54 -41.07
C VAL A 899 -1.71 -26.44 -40.03
N TYR A 900 -0.78 -25.86 -39.26
CA TYR A 900 -0.03 -26.55 -38.23
C TYR A 900 -0.49 -26.10 -36.84
N ALA A 901 -0.65 -27.05 -35.94
CA ALA A 901 -0.72 -26.71 -34.50
C ALA A 901 0.63 -26.15 -34.03
N PHE A 902 0.62 -25.50 -32.89
CA PHE A 902 1.85 -24.94 -32.25
C PHE A 902 2.92 -26.02 -31.98
N SER A 903 2.50 -27.30 -31.83
CA SER A 903 3.39 -28.46 -31.71
C SER A 903 4.12 -28.84 -33.00
N GLY A 904 3.83 -28.19 -34.14
CA GLY A 904 4.34 -28.52 -35.46
C GLY A 904 3.56 -29.61 -36.19
N ALA A 905 2.52 -30.19 -35.60
CA ALA A 905 1.69 -31.18 -36.25
C ALA A 905 0.72 -30.51 -37.23
N ILE A 906 0.57 -31.09 -38.43
CA ILE A 906 -0.44 -30.64 -39.41
C ILE A 906 -1.83 -30.97 -38.89
N VAL A 907 -2.68 -29.96 -38.70
CA VAL A 907 -4.07 -30.12 -38.25
C VAL A 907 -5.07 -30.00 -39.37
N ALA A 908 -4.71 -29.41 -40.50
CA ALA A 908 -5.52 -29.36 -41.71
C ALA A 908 -4.66 -29.13 -42.95
N THR A 909 -5.08 -29.68 -44.07
CA THR A 909 -4.56 -29.39 -45.41
C THR A 909 -5.74 -29.21 -46.35
N ARG A 910 -5.73 -28.14 -47.19
CA ARG A 910 -6.78 -27.87 -48.19
C ARG A 910 -6.22 -27.12 -49.37
N THR A 911 -6.99 -27.12 -50.46
CA THR A 911 -6.64 -26.42 -51.73
C THR A 911 -7.71 -25.43 -52.18
N SER A 912 -8.73 -25.18 -51.36
CA SER A 912 -9.83 -24.28 -51.69
C SER A 912 -10.01 -23.19 -50.67
N ASP A 913 -10.45 -22.04 -51.09
CA ASP A 913 -10.86 -20.93 -50.26
C ASP A 913 -12.05 -21.26 -49.35
N GLY A 914 -12.19 -20.53 -48.22
CA GLY A 914 -13.34 -20.63 -47.36
C GLY A 914 -12.98 -20.84 -45.87
N PHE A 915 -14.02 -21.07 -45.08
CA PHE A 915 -13.89 -21.24 -43.63
C PHE A 915 -13.31 -22.61 -43.26
N LEU A 916 -12.33 -22.60 -42.37
CA LEU A 916 -11.74 -23.78 -41.75
C LEU A 916 -12.09 -23.80 -40.27
N SER A 917 -12.86 -24.81 -39.85
CA SER A 917 -13.20 -24.97 -38.42
C SER A 917 -12.00 -25.51 -37.65
N LEU A 918 -11.63 -24.81 -36.57
CA LEU A 918 -10.51 -25.16 -35.69
C LEU A 918 -10.90 -24.88 -34.25
N THR A 919 -10.37 -25.65 -33.33
CA THR A 919 -10.54 -25.37 -31.90
C THR A 919 -9.76 -24.09 -31.49
N LYS A 920 -10.17 -23.49 -30.40
CA LYS A 920 -9.44 -22.34 -29.85
C LYS A 920 -7.96 -22.71 -29.69
N GLY A 921 -7.09 -21.93 -30.29
CA GLY A 921 -5.65 -22.18 -30.26
C GLY A 921 -4.86 -21.30 -31.22
N VAL A 922 -3.55 -21.49 -31.22
CA VAL A 922 -2.63 -20.78 -32.12
C VAL A 922 -2.15 -21.76 -33.18
N TYR A 923 -2.26 -21.34 -34.46
CA TYR A 923 -1.93 -22.16 -35.64
C TYR A 923 -0.96 -21.42 -36.54
N VAL A 924 -0.14 -22.17 -37.28
CA VAL A 924 0.66 -21.66 -38.40
C VAL A 924 0.01 -22.08 -39.67
N VAL A 925 -0.34 -21.14 -40.55
CA VAL A 925 -0.89 -21.36 -41.87
C VAL A 925 0.20 -21.14 -42.91
N GLU A 926 0.42 -22.13 -43.74
CA GLU A 926 1.38 -22.11 -44.84
C GLU A 926 0.65 -22.20 -46.18
N VAL A 927 0.91 -21.25 -47.09
CA VAL A 927 0.38 -21.25 -48.44
C VAL A 927 1.52 -20.92 -49.41
N GLY A 928 2.00 -21.88 -50.17
CA GLY A 928 3.21 -21.72 -50.97
C GLY A 928 4.43 -21.40 -50.15
N GLN A 929 5.02 -20.23 -50.36
CA GLN A 929 6.15 -19.73 -49.54
C GLN A 929 5.69 -18.85 -48.38
N MET A 930 4.41 -18.52 -48.30
CA MET A 930 3.86 -17.71 -47.22
C MET A 930 3.60 -18.56 -45.96
N LYS A 931 4.01 -18.06 -44.80
CA LYS A 931 3.65 -18.63 -43.51
C LYS A 931 3.09 -17.53 -42.61
N ALA A 932 1.91 -17.75 -42.04
CA ALA A 932 1.24 -16.85 -41.15
C ALA A 932 0.83 -17.56 -39.85
N LYS A 933 1.03 -16.93 -38.70
CA LYS A 933 0.56 -17.42 -37.39
C LYS A 933 -0.81 -16.80 -37.11
N VAL A 934 -1.78 -17.61 -36.79
CA VAL A 934 -3.18 -17.21 -36.62
C VAL A 934 -3.72 -17.72 -35.29
N ALA A 935 -4.32 -16.85 -34.51
CA ALA A 935 -5.00 -17.21 -33.26
C ALA A 935 -6.50 -17.37 -33.50
N VAL A 936 -7.04 -18.55 -33.26
CA VAL A 936 -8.47 -18.87 -33.32
C VAL A 936 -9.06 -18.72 -31.92
N LYS A 937 -10.13 -17.95 -31.80
CA LYS A 937 -10.83 -17.63 -30.52
C LYS A 937 -11.87 -18.69 -30.16
#